data_af6de121da18df5955e2e3387e6033ce
#
_entry.id   af6de121da18df5955e2e3387e6033ce
#
_cell.length_a   1.000
_cell.length_b   1.000
_cell.length_c   1.000
_cell.angle_alpha   90.00
_cell.angle_beta   90.00
_cell.angle_gamma   90.00
#
_symmetry.space_group_name_H-M   'P 1'
#
loop_
_entity.id
_entity.type
_entity.pdbx_description
1 polymer ?
#
loop_
_entity_poly.entity_id
_entity_poly.type
_entity_poly.pdbx_seq_one_letter_code
_entity_poly.pdbx_strand_id
1 'polypeptide(L)'
;MLGWVRARNLPAEKALAAGRLPALLSGLTDADAAISGSAVDPDLRASATIHNGSLAGRRFDLLELEVDTTGELARVSKVALTRDKGRLTGSGTYNRNSGALDVKVRGVDWGVDQLVEAMEADWPATGIANLDVHVQAVVRPGQRPVEQLRADGTWSVASFDWGGHAFGDLGGSISTDSDTVTLDWNGTPLGGTLGGKASLRLDQDDLSGSAEFTGFDAAQVLRLAGASAESLTGELSGGFTFHADPSNLADVEIEGSIEKAELDISELPGAGQGYALYNPFPMRWAIRKQTLEVEHMRLQGKGADFEVDGDAALTGDGAIDLKAEGMLDLAVLQSFRQDLQAEGATVLDVTIGGTLDAPSVDGKLRIENGSIRSSEIPNGLNALNGEVAFAGRDVRIEELSALSGGGKLVFSGTASFAEEAPEYRFNVDVDRVRLRYPANISSLIDGQIVLSGASNHGLLAGEVIVRRASTNSQVSLGALLATLREPTQTPARAPWLDQLQLNVHVASGPDFELETTLVRNIEADLDLRLVGTAVSPSVLGRMNINQGQVNFNGSRYTINRGEISFVNPFRIEPVLDFELQTRIRAIDIGLILSGPARRLNMSYRSDPPLSISDLVNLVAVGRSPTTDPVLASQQRVQQQSLFQTGANNVFEQAIERPVSPGLQRFFGVSRLKVDPQAGGAEANPSARISTEQQITNEVTLIYTYDLSSAQQQTFRLEYAPDRRWTLVLTRDQNGLVGSDVLYKTRLP
;
A
#
# COMPACT_ATOMS: atom_id res chain seq x y z
N MET A 1 78.03 39.08 -3.68
CA MET A 1 77.18 39.52 -4.79
C MET A 1 75.91 40.11 -4.26
N LEU A 2 75.43 41.20 -4.86
CA LEU A 2 74.08 41.74 -4.60
C LEU A 2 73.39 41.83 -5.97
N GLY A 3 72.27 41.12 -6.15
CA GLY A 3 71.48 41.12 -7.36
C GLY A 3 70.00 41.08 -7.02
N TRP A 4 69.19 41.67 -7.89
CA TRP A 4 67.72 41.58 -7.78
C TRP A 4 67.13 41.27 -9.16
N VAL A 5 66.02 40.53 -9.15
CA VAL A 5 65.26 40.16 -10.33
C VAL A 5 63.79 40.51 -10.06
N ARG A 6 63.16 41.18 -11.02
CA ARG A 6 61.75 41.45 -10.95
C ARG A 6 61.10 40.97 -12.24
N ALA A 7 60.10 40.10 -12.09
CA ALA A 7 59.28 39.61 -13.16
C ALA A 7 57.84 40.12 -12.99
N ARG A 8 57.15 40.53 -14.07
CA ARG A 8 55.75 40.87 -14.08
C ARG A 8 55.09 40.21 -15.29
N ASN A 9 53.94 39.57 -15.03
CA ASN A 9 53.16 38.88 -16.06
C ASN A 9 53.99 37.82 -16.85
N LEU A 10 54.96 37.18 -16.21
CA LEU A 10 55.79 36.17 -16.85
C LEU A 10 55.11 34.80 -16.74
N PRO A 11 54.96 34.03 -17.84
CA PRO A 11 54.51 32.66 -17.74
C PRO A 11 55.44 31.82 -16.80
N ALA A 12 54.84 31.16 -15.80
CA ALA A 12 55.57 30.38 -14.79
C ALA A 12 56.47 29.30 -15.41
N GLU A 13 56.04 28.68 -16.48
CA GLU A 13 56.79 27.68 -17.25
C GLU A 13 58.12 28.22 -17.79
N LYS A 14 58.10 29.51 -18.25
CA LYS A 14 59.33 30.16 -18.73
C LYS A 14 60.27 30.48 -17.61
N ALA A 15 59.75 30.90 -16.44
CA ALA A 15 60.57 31.15 -15.26
C ALA A 15 61.25 29.87 -14.75
N LEU A 16 60.53 28.78 -14.69
CA LEU A 16 61.05 27.45 -14.27
C LEU A 16 62.07 26.90 -15.28
N ALA A 17 61.80 27.04 -16.59
CA ALA A 17 62.72 26.64 -17.65
C ALA A 17 64.07 27.39 -17.57
N ALA A 18 64.03 28.71 -17.30
CA ALA A 18 65.25 29.50 -17.09
C ALA A 18 66.06 29.04 -15.87
N GLY A 19 65.37 28.56 -14.80
CA GLY A 19 66.00 27.92 -13.62
C GLY A 19 66.35 26.47 -13.78
N ARG A 20 66.14 25.86 -14.98
CA ARG A 20 66.30 24.40 -15.21
C ARG A 20 65.50 23.53 -14.25
N LEU A 21 64.34 24.02 -13.77
CA LEU A 21 63.39 23.31 -12.93
C LEU A 21 62.29 22.63 -13.77
N PRO A 22 61.77 21.50 -13.30
CA PRO A 22 60.69 20.83 -14.02
C PRO A 22 59.46 21.73 -14.15
N ALA A 23 58.74 21.66 -15.27
CA ALA A 23 57.56 22.50 -15.58
C ALA A 23 56.30 21.99 -14.86
N LEU A 24 56.35 21.88 -13.52
CA LEU A 24 55.23 21.44 -12.68
C LEU A 24 54.24 22.56 -12.40
N LEU A 25 54.55 23.81 -12.74
CA LEU A 25 53.79 25.00 -12.39
C LEU A 25 53.53 25.84 -13.64
N SER A 26 52.30 26.20 -13.89
CA SER A 26 51.88 27.09 -14.95
C SER A 26 51.14 28.30 -14.39
N GLY A 27 50.95 29.33 -15.22
CA GLY A 27 50.18 30.52 -14.88
C GLY A 27 50.96 31.84 -15.08
N LEU A 28 50.33 32.96 -14.85
CA LEU A 28 50.93 34.28 -14.95
C LEU A 28 51.55 34.69 -13.62
N THR A 29 52.90 34.87 -13.61
CA THR A 29 53.70 35.06 -12.41
C THR A 29 54.16 36.50 -12.29
N ASP A 30 53.93 37.10 -11.13
CA ASP A 30 54.64 38.29 -10.65
C ASP A 30 55.61 37.85 -9.55
N ALA A 31 56.91 38.15 -9.74
CA ALA A 31 57.91 37.72 -8.79
C ALA A 31 58.97 38.81 -8.54
N ASP A 32 59.40 38.89 -7.31
CA ASP A 32 60.53 39.69 -6.88
C ASP A 32 61.51 38.80 -6.16
N ALA A 33 62.77 38.81 -6.56
CA ALA A 33 63.83 38.06 -5.94
C ALA A 33 65.07 38.90 -5.69
N ALA A 34 65.66 38.78 -4.51
CA ALA A 34 66.92 39.38 -4.11
C ALA A 34 67.95 38.30 -3.75
N ILE A 35 69.12 38.41 -4.32
CA ILE A 35 70.22 37.48 -4.11
C ILE A 35 71.37 38.24 -3.40
N SER A 36 71.83 37.76 -2.29
CA SER A 36 72.94 38.30 -1.52
C SER A 36 73.93 37.21 -1.13
N GLY A 37 75.10 37.55 -0.52
CA GLY A 37 76.04 36.60 -0.02
C GLY A 37 77.18 36.22 -0.95
N SER A 38 77.81 35.05 -0.77
CA SER A 38 78.92 34.54 -1.57
C SER A 38 78.49 33.88 -2.85
N ALA A 39 79.42 33.76 -3.85
CA ALA A 39 79.08 33.06 -5.10
C ALA A 39 78.98 31.54 -4.92
N VAL A 40 79.49 30.99 -3.82
CA VAL A 40 79.44 29.56 -3.50
C VAL A 40 78.21 29.23 -2.66
N ASP A 41 77.73 30.14 -1.80
CA ASP A 41 76.56 29.95 -0.97
C ASP A 41 75.74 31.25 -0.92
N PRO A 42 74.90 31.49 -1.93
CA PRO A 42 74.07 32.71 -2.01
C PRO A 42 72.87 32.62 -1.10
N ASP A 43 72.56 33.68 -0.41
CA ASP A 43 71.26 33.90 0.24
C ASP A 43 70.25 34.41 -0.76
N LEU A 44 69.11 33.76 -0.85
CA LEU A 44 68.00 34.14 -1.71
C LEU A 44 66.79 34.56 -0.89
N ARG A 45 66.21 35.71 -1.20
CA ARG A 45 64.89 36.05 -0.72
C ARG A 45 64.00 36.29 -1.96
N ALA A 46 62.95 35.53 -2.05
CA ALA A 46 62.00 35.59 -3.18
C ALA A 46 60.55 35.58 -2.75
N SER A 47 59.74 36.39 -3.41
CA SER A 47 58.30 36.34 -3.33
C SER A 47 57.73 36.17 -4.74
N ALA A 48 56.69 35.38 -4.88
CA ALA A 48 56.01 35.16 -6.14
C ALA A 48 54.49 35.10 -5.91
N THR A 49 53.74 35.69 -6.83
CA THR A 49 52.28 35.59 -6.92
C THR A 49 51.96 35.09 -8.32
N ILE A 50 51.22 34.00 -8.39
CA ILE A 50 50.86 33.35 -9.65
C ILE A 50 49.36 33.30 -9.73
N HIS A 51 48.82 33.78 -10.83
CA HIS A 51 47.40 33.86 -11.10
C HIS A 51 46.98 32.88 -12.16
N ASN A 52 45.77 32.26 -11.96
CA ASN A 52 45.12 31.39 -12.92
C ASN A 52 46.06 30.30 -13.49
N GLY A 53 46.68 29.53 -12.61
CA GLY A 53 47.68 28.55 -12.97
C GLY A 53 47.26 27.11 -12.75
N SER A 54 48.26 26.22 -12.96
CA SER A 54 48.14 24.83 -12.52
C SER A 54 49.44 24.40 -11.82
N LEU A 55 49.30 23.59 -10.79
CA LEU A 55 50.39 22.91 -10.10
C LEU A 55 50.23 21.39 -10.32
N ALA A 56 51.25 20.77 -10.94
CA ALA A 56 51.21 19.34 -11.35
C ALA A 56 49.93 18.97 -12.12
N GLY A 57 49.48 19.87 -13.04
CA GLY A 57 48.26 19.69 -13.83
C GLY A 57 46.94 20.13 -13.15
N ARG A 58 46.95 20.42 -11.84
CA ARG A 58 45.77 20.81 -11.04
C ARG A 58 45.62 22.34 -11.05
N ARG A 59 44.43 22.81 -11.38
CA ARG A 59 44.14 24.26 -11.49
C ARG A 59 44.08 24.92 -10.12
N PHE A 60 44.54 26.17 -10.05
CA PHE A 60 44.35 27.10 -8.94
C PHE A 60 44.09 28.51 -9.43
N ASP A 61 43.48 29.36 -8.61
CA ASP A 61 43.21 30.76 -8.95
C ASP A 61 44.35 31.66 -8.55
N LEU A 62 44.94 31.41 -7.38
CA LEU A 62 46.01 32.22 -6.83
C LEU A 62 46.98 31.34 -6.07
N LEU A 63 48.30 31.51 -6.33
CA LEU A 63 49.38 30.97 -5.51
C LEU A 63 50.32 32.09 -5.10
N GLU A 64 50.47 32.28 -3.81
CA GLU A 64 51.44 33.17 -3.20
C GLU A 64 52.56 32.35 -2.55
N LEU A 65 53.79 32.75 -2.79
CA LEU A 65 54.97 32.07 -2.25
C LEU A 65 55.97 33.08 -1.75
N GLU A 66 56.51 32.87 -0.54
CA GLU A 66 57.63 33.61 0.00
C GLU A 66 58.67 32.64 0.52
N VAL A 67 59.89 32.75 -0.02
CA VAL A 67 61.03 31.86 0.27
C VAL A 67 62.24 32.69 0.64
N ASP A 68 62.94 32.24 1.66
CA ASP A 68 64.16 32.80 2.17
C ASP A 68 65.19 31.68 2.37
N THR A 69 66.39 31.83 1.81
CA THR A 69 67.48 30.86 2.08
C THR A 69 68.60 31.57 2.76
N THR A 70 69.14 31.00 3.82
CA THR A 70 70.29 31.49 4.59
C THR A 70 71.21 30.31 4.88
N GLY A 71 72.36 30.27 4.19
CA GLY A 71 73.29 29.15 4.34
C GLY A 71 72.64 27.81 3.95
N GLU A 72 72.61 26.85 4.86
CA GLU A 72 72.04 25.51 4.64
C GLU A 72 70.51 25.44 4.79
N LEU A 73 69.89 26.48 5.36
CA LEU A 73 68.47 26.52 5.67
C LEU A 73 67.68 27.23 4.56
N ALA A 74 66.76 26.52 3.98
CA ALA A 74 65.69 27.09 3.14
C ALA A 74 64.43 27.22 4.00
N ARG A 75 63.88 28.45 4.10
CA ARG A 75 62.62 28.74 4.81
C ARG A 75 61.60 29.21 3.81
N VAL A 76 60.46 28.56 3.83
CA VAL A 76 59.23 29.03 3.18
C VAL A 76 58.39 29.68 4.23
N SER A 77 58.37 31.02 4.25
CA SER A 77 57.63 31.79 5.24
C SER A 77 56.12 31.81 4.96
N LYS A 78 55.77 31.71 3.68
CA LYS A 78 54.39 31.67 3.24
C LYS A 78 54.24 30.86 1.97
N VAL A 79 53.31 29.94 1.96
CA VAL A 79 52.66 29.41 0.77
C VAL A 79 51.16 29.61 0.99
N ALA A 80 50.46 30.24 0.04
CA ALA A 80 49.01 30.34 0.06
C ALA A 80 48.48 30.01 -1.33
N LEU A 81 47.69 28.96 -1.43
CA LEU A 81 47.04 28.52 -2.65
C LEU A 81 45.54 28.63 -2.46
N THR A 82 44.87 29.27 -3.44
CA THR A 82 43.42 29.46 -3.44
C THR A 82 42.84 28.83 -4.69
N ARG A 83 41.78 28.02 -4.52
CA ARG A 83 40.96 27.49 -5.60
C ARG A 83 39.48 27.60 -5.20
N ASP A 84 38.70 28.34 -5.94
CA ASP A 84 37.31 28.66 -5.62
C ASP A 84 37.19 29.29 -4.22
N LYS A 85 36.57 28.56 -3.26
CA LYS A 85 36.46 28.96 -1.85
C LYS A 85 37.61 28.39 -1.00
N GLY A 86 38.23 27.31 -1.47
CA GLY A 86 39.26 26.59 -0.75
C GLY A 86 40.56 27.37 -0.68
N ARG A 87 41.15 27.43 0.53
CA ARG A 87 42.44 28.07 0.77
C ARG A 87 43.36 27.14 1.53
N LEU A 88 44.52 26.85 0.93
CA LEU A 88 45.63 26.13 1.56
C LEU A 88 46.71 27.13 1.91
N THR A 89 47.17 27.14 3.16
CA THR A 89 48.30 27.94 3.62
C THR A 89 49.37 27.03 4.21
N GLY A 90 50.59 27.40 3.99
CA GLY A 90 51.70 26.60 4.55
C GLY A 90 52.95 27.46 4.85
N SER A 91 53.78 26.96 5.75
CA SER A 91 55.09 27.47 6.03
C SER A 91 56.00 26.31 6.43
N GLY A 92 57.29 26.45 6.23
CA GLY A 92 58.19 25.38 6.63
C GLY A 92 59.68 25.71 6.45
N THR A 93 60.50 24.79 6.88
CA THR A 93 61.96 24.85 6.76
C THR A 93 62.50 23.55 6.19
N TYR A 94 63.52 23.67 5.36
CA TYR A 94 64.26 22.54 4.81
C TYR A 94 65.78 22.79 5.01
N ASN A 95 66.49 21.86 5.64
CA ASN A 95 67.93 21.90 5.76
C ASN A 95 68.58 21.06 4.65
N ARG A 96 69.31 21.73 3.76
CA ARG A 96 69.90 21.12 2.55
C ARG A 96 70.96 20.05 2.85
N ASN A 97 71.64 20.11 4.03
CA ASN A 97 72.68 19.16 4.38
C ASN A 97 72.14 17.94 5.14
N SER A 98 71.27 18.14 6.10
CA SER A 98 70.68 17.06 6.90
C SER A 98 69.49 16.42 6.21
N GLY A 99 68.84 17.11 5.26
CA GLY A 99 67.57 16.72 4.66
C GLY A 99 66.36 16.94 5.61
N ALA A 100 66.57 17.54 6.76
CA ALA A 100 65.47 17.77 7.69
C ALA A 100 64.42 18.75 7.13
N LEU A 101 63.18 18.31 7.08
CA LEU A 101 62.00 19.04 6.67
C LEU A 101 61.08 19.24 7.85
N ASP A 102 60.58 20.47 8.03
CA ASP A 102 59.57 20.82 9.03
C ASP A 102 58.55 21.73 8.32
N VAL A 103 57.29 21.27 8.14
CA VAL A 103 56.25 21.95 7.34
C VAL A 103 54.93 21.94 8.08
N LYS A 104 54.31 23.13 8.17
CA LYS A 104 52.91 23.28 8.63
C LYS A 104 52.03 23.62 7.48
N VAL A 105 50.92 22.90 7.36
CA VAL A 105 49.92 23.07 6.30
C VAL A 105 48.56 23.25 6.94
N ARG A 106 47.84 24.28 6.51
CA ARG A 106 46.45 24.50 6.92
C ARG A 106 45.59 24.71 5.67
N GLY A 107 44.59 23.86 5.51
CA GLY A 107 43.55 23.94 4.49
C GLY A 107 42.23 24.36 5.12
N VAL A 108 41.52 25.26 4.48
CA VAL A 108 40.19 25.73 4.91
C VAL A 108 39.25 25.77 3.71
N ASP A 109 38.01 25.31 3.89
CA ASP A 109 36.94 25.35 2.90
C ASP A 109 37.26 24.64 1.55
N TRP A 110 37.99 23.53 1.59
CA TRP A 110 38.28 22.72 0.40
C TRP A 110 37.11 21.79 0.06
N GLY A 111 36.69 21.77 -1.21
CA GLY A 111 35.76 20.74 -1.68
C GLY A 111 36.38 19.36 -1.62
N VAL A 112 35.68 18.38 -1.06
CA VAL A 112 36.13 16.97 -1.02
C VAL A 112 36.31 16.44 -2.43
N ASP A 113 35.42 16.79 -3.36
CA ASP A 113 35.52 16.49 -4.79
C ASP A 113 36.85 16.96 -5.41
N GLN A 114 37.33 18.13 -5.01
CA GLN A 114 38.62 18.68 -5.46
C GLN A 114 39.79 17.88 -4.89
N LEU A 115 39.66 17.36 -3.67
CA LEU A 115 40.69 16.50 -3.05
C LEU A 115 40.70 15.12 -3.71
N VAL A 116 39.53 14.56 -4.00
CA VAL A 116 39.37 13.29 -4.72
C VAL A 116 39.98 13.40 -6.13
N GLU A 117 39.65 14.49 -6.86
CA GLU A 117 40.30 14.80 -8.15
C GLU A 117 41.83 14.89 -8.01
N ALA A 118 42.33 15.51 -6.94
CA ALA A 118 43.75 15.64 -6.70
C ALA A 118 44.45 14.30 -6.43
N MET A 119 43.77 13.32 -5.89
CA MET A 119 44.27 11.97 -5.65
C MET A 119 44.11 11.03 -6.87
N GLU A 120 43.55 11.51 -7.99
CA GLU A 120 43.23 10.68 -9.17
C GLU A 120 42.25 9.54 -8.85
N ALA A 121 41.44 9.69 -7.80
CA ALA A 121 40.46 8.73 -7.40
C ALA A 121 39.11 9.03 -8.05
N ASP A 122 38.31 8.00 -8.31
CA ASP A 122 36.92 8.12 -8.81
C ASP A 122 35.94 7.77 -7.68
N TRP A 123 35.97 8.58 -6.64
CA TRP A 123 35.08 8.41 -5.49
C TRP A 123 33.91 9.38 -5.54
N PRO A 124 32.68 8.91 -5.38
CA PRO A 124 31.49 9.77 -5.39
C PRO A 124 31.33 10.52 -4.06
N ALA A 125 32.39 11.23 -3.62
CA ALA A 125 32.44 11.90 -2.33
C ALA A 125 32.37 13.42 -2.51
N THR A 126 31.52 14.09 -1.72
CA THR A 126 31.40 15.53 -1.64
C THR A 126 31.42 16.02 -0.19
N GLY A 127 31.64 17.33 0.00
CA GLY A 127 31.70 17.96 1.32
C GLY A 127 32.70 19.11 1.36
N ILE A 128 32.87 19.72 2.52
CA ILE A 128 33.80 20.83 2.74
C ILE A 128 34.85 20.37 3.76
N ALA A 129 36.08 20.22 3.33
CA ALA A 129 37.19 19.75 4.15
C ALA A 129 38.03 20.89 4.72
N ASN A 130 38.44 20.72 5.98
CA ASN A 130 39.44 21.53 6.64
C ASN A 130 40.57 20.64 7.16
N LEU A 131 41.80 21.13 7.14
CA LEU A 131 42.99 20.39 7.54
C LEU A 131 43.96 21.33 8.25
N ASP A 132 44.61 20.88 9.34
CA ASP A 132 45.69 21.56 10.02
C ASP A 132 46.73 20.51 10.42
N VAL A 133 47.81 20.40 9.68
CA VAL A 133 48.80 19.32 9.82
C VAL A 133 50.21 19.89 9.92
N HIS A 134 50.99 19.40 10.84
CA HIS A 134 52.42 19.61 11.00
C HIS A 134 53.19 18.34 10.61
N VAL A 135 54.11 18.46 9.66
CA VAL A 135 54.88 17.35 9.14
C VAL A 135 56.37 17.62 9.37
N GLN A 136 57.04 16.65 9.98
CA GLN A 136 58.49 16.60 10.12
C GLN A 136 59.03 15.33 9.49
N ALA A 137 60.05 15.44 8.67
CA ALA A 137 60.64 14.32 7.97
C ALA A 137 62.12 14.56 7.66
N VAL A 138 62.84 13.51 7.36
CA VAL A 138 64.19 13.58 6.75
C VAL A 138 64.08 13.13 5.30
N VAL A 139 64.21 14.08 4.37
CA VAL A 139 64.11 13.86 2.93
C VAL A 139 65.47 13.86 2.31
N ARG A 140 65.93 12.71 1.79
CA ARG A 140 67.21 12.56 1.06
C ARG A 140 66.96 12.30 -0.41
N PRO A 141 67.68 12.99 -1.32
CA PRO A 141 67.53 12.74 -2.76
C PRO A 141 67.77 11.28 -3.09
N GLY A 142 66.80 10.62 -3.73
CA GLY A 142 66.86 9.24 -4.16
C GLY A 142 66.50 8.16 -3.14
N GLN A 143 66.09 8.52 -1.93
CA GLN A 143 65.49 7.63 -0.92
C GLN A 143 64.03 7.94 -0.74
N ARG A 144 63.19 6.94 -0.41
CA ARG A 144 61.79 7.20 0.00
C ARG A 144 61.83 8.05 1.25
N PRO A 145 61.00 9.12 1.38
CA PRO A 145 61.06 10.07 2.51
C PRO A 145 60.49 9.51 3.83
N VAL A 146 60.39 8.20 3.94
CA VAL A 146 59.64 7.52 5.01
C VAL A 146 60.45 7.33 6.30
N GLU A 147 61.78 7.46 6.24
CA GLU A 147 62.59 7.39 7.45
C GLU A 147 62.39 8.64 8.31
N GLN A 148 61.91 8.47 9.56
CA GLN A 148 61.63 9.53 10.54
C GLN A 148 60.49 10.47 10.17
N LEU A 149 59.47 10.00 9.42
CA LEU A 149 58.23 10.80 9.21
C LEU A 149 57.47 10.93 10.52
N ARG A 150 57.19 12.17 10.91
CA ARG A 150 56.24 12.52 11.97
C ARG A 150 55.23 13.51 11.39
N ALA A 151 53.96 13.17 11.48
CA ALA A 151 52.91 14.07 11.12
C ALA A 151 51.89 14.06 12.27
N ASP A 152 51.46 15.23 12.69
CA ASP A 152 50.37 15.39 13.63
C ASP A 152 49.45 16.54 13.19
N GLY A 153 48.17 16.37 13.40
CA GLY A 153 47.22 17.35 12.97
C GLY A 153 45.80 16.96 13.21
N THR A 154 44.92 17.83 12.75
CA THR A 154 43.47 17.64 12.78
C THR A 154 42.85 17.84 11.40
N TRP A 155 41.75 17.17 11.16
CA TRP A 155 40.96 17.32 9.95
C TRP A 155 39.49 17.32 10.29
N SER A 156 38.68 17.95 9.43
CA SER A 156 37.21 17.87 9.48
C SER A 156 36.63 17.99 8.09
N VAL A 157 35.47 17.35 7.90
CA VAL A 157 34.65 17.45 6.69
C VAL A 157 33.25 17.79 7.13
N ALA A 158 32.77 18.93 6.72
CA ALA A 158 31.38 19.32 6.94
C ALA A 158 30.49 18.85 5.76
N SER A 159 29.28 18.42 6.09
CA SER A 159 28.28 17.95 5.12
C SER A 159 28.85 16.87 4.17
N PHE A 160 29.51 15.88 4.73
CA PHE A 160 30.04 14.77 3.95
C PHE A 160 28.92 13.94 3.34
N ASP A 161 28.97 13.75 2.02
CA ASP A 161 28.07 12.90 1.27
C ASP A 161 28.87 11.90 0.45
N TRP A 162 28.40 10.66 0.41
CA TRP A 162 28.99 9.59 -0.39
C TRP A 162 27.92 8.95 -1.26
N GLY A 163 28.05 9.10 -2.57
CA GLY A 163 27.14 8.50 -3.54
C GLY A 163 25.67 8.98 -3.43
N GLY A 164 25.43 10.22 -2.96
CA GLY A 164 24.10 10.77 -2.74
C GLY A 164 23.53 10.46 -1.34
N HIS A 165 24.33 9.86 -0.47
CA HIS A 165 23.94 9.58 0.92
C HIS A 165 24.68 10.50 1.87
N ALA A 166 23.93 11.30 2.65
CA ALA A 166 24.48 12.24 3.60
C ALA A 166 24.98 11.55 4.86
N PHE A 167 26.29 11.65 5.14
CA PHE A 167 26.93 11.17 6.38
C PHE A 167 27.12 12.27 7.42
N GLY A 168 26.75 13.51 7.12
CA GLY A 168 26.89 14.62 8.05
C GLY A 168 28.32 15.11 8.23
N ASP A 169 28.66 15.56 9.43
CA ASP A 169 29.96 16.12 9.75
C ASP A 169 30.90 15.02 10.31
N LEU A 170 32.10 14.93 9.75
CA LEU A 170 33.15 14.04 10.17
C LEU A 170 34.38 14.85 10.58
N GLY A 171 35.14 14.38 11.54
CA GLY A 171 36.40 15.02 11.93
C GLY A 171 37.29 14.11 12.76
N GLY A 172 38.53 14.51 12.93
CA GLY A 172 39.44 13.70 13.68
C GLY A 172 40.87 14.23 13.73
N SER A 173 41.80 13.36 14.09
CA SER A 173 43.22 13.64 14.14
C SER A 173 44.02 12.70 13.24
N ILE A 174 45.15 13.17 12.81
CA ILE A 174 46.19 12.36 12.14
C ILE A 174 47.47 12.43 12.97
N SER A 175 48.11 11.31 13.21
CA SER A 175 49.40 11.22 13.88
C SER A 175 50.29 10.18 13.22
N THR A 176 51.58 10.38 13.31
CA THR A 176 52.53 9.42 12.76
C THR A 176 53.58 9.11 13.81
N ASP A 177 53.82 7.85 14.08
CA ASP A 177 54.91 7.36 14.89
C ASP A 177 55.78 6.40 14.06
N SER A 178 56.99 6.85 13.73
CA SER A 178 57.96 6.11 12.92
C SER A 178 57.41 5.73 11.54
N ASP A 179 56.92 4.50 11.38
CA ASP A 179 56.46 3.94 10.10
C ASP A 179 54.93 3.76 10.01
N THR A 180 54.25 4.19 11.06
CA THR A 180 52.77 4.03 11.15
C THR A 180 52.10 5.38 11.16
N VAL A 181 51.20 5.60 10.21
CA VAL A 181 50.25 6.72 10.18
C VAL A 181 48.96 6.26 10.84
N THR A 182 48.52 6.96 11.87
CA THR A 182 47.28 6.70 12.56
C THR A 182 46.31 7.83 12.26
N LEU A 183 45.10 7.47 11.87
CA LEU A 183 43.98 8.35 11.65
C LEU A 183 42.86 8.02 12.65
N ASP A 184 42.56 8.93 13.53
CA ASP A 184 41.35 8.85 14.37
C ASP A 184 40.24 9.67 13.72
N TRP A 185 38.99 9.17 13.76
CA TRP A 185 37.83 9.89 13.26
C TRP A 185 36.65 9.78 14.20
N ASN A 186 35.80 10.77 14.15
CA ASN A 186 34.49 10.78 14.77
C ASN A 186 33.52 11.61 13.94
N GLY A 187 32.23 11.35 14.13
CA GLY A 187 31.17 12.07 13.43
C GLY A 187 29.78 11.63 13.88
N THR A 188 28.78 12.19 13.26
CA THR A 188 27.37 11.90 13.57
C THR A 188 26.57 11.50 12.33
N PRO A 189 27.03 10.46 11.58
CA PRO A 189 26.28 9.99 10.43
C PRO A 189 25.01 9.25 10.82
N LEU A 190 24.05 9.21 9.90
CA LEU A 190 22.84 8.38 10.01
C LEU A 190 22.06 8.56 11.34
N GLY A 191 22.08 9.78 11.89
CA GLY A 191 21.37 10.09 13.13
C GLY A 191 22.08 9.66 14.42
N GLY A 192 23.13 8.85 14.34
CA GLY A 192 23.89 8.35 15.49
C GLY A 192 25.29 8.94 15.58
N THR A 193 26.18 8.24 16.28
CA THR A 193 27.60 8.59 16.39
C THR A 193 28.46 7.49 15.77
N LEU A 194 29.52 7.89 15.10
CA LEU A 194 30.55 7.00 14.54
C LEU A 194 31.91 7.48 15.05
N GLY A 195 32.71 6.58 15.61
CA GLY A 195 34.08 6.83 16.00
C GLY A 195 34.96 5.67 15.58
N GLY A 196 36.20 5.96 15.21
CA GLY A 196 37.10 4.90 14.78
C GLY A 196 38.52 5.33 14.67
N LYS A 197 39.35 4.34 14.37
CA LYS A 197 40.78 4.50 14.21
C LYS A 197 41.28 3.63 13.06
N ALA A 198 42.11 4.19 12.18
CA ALA A 198 42.87 3.43 11.18
C ALA A 198 44.36 3.61 11.35
N SER A 199 45.11 2.60 11.01
CA SER A 199 46.54 2.60 11.04
C SER A 199 47.08 2.09 9.71
N LEU A 200 47.91 2.89 9.05
CA LEU A 200 48.62 2.54 7.82
C LEU A 200 50.09 2.34 8.11
N ARG A 201 50.57 1.14 7.94
CA ARG A 201 52.00 0.83 8.03
C ARG A 201 52.66 1.01 6.69
N LEU A 202 53.49 2.04 6.61
CA LEU A 202 54.12 2.48 5.35
C LEU A 202 55.21 1.51 4.84
N ASP A 203 55.76 0.64 5.70
CA ASP A 203 56.77 -0.38 5.37
C ASP A 203 56.18 -1.65 4.80
N GLN A 204 54.91 -1.93 5.04
CA GLN A 204 54.23 -3.17 4.65
C GLN A 204 53.01 -2.94 3.76
N ASP A 205 52.66 -1.69 3.44
CA ASP A 205 51.46 -1.33 2.70
C ASP A 205 50.19 -1.96 3.32
N ASP A 206 50.11 -1.95 4.68
CA ASP A 206 49.08 -2.59 5.47
C ASP A 206 48.20 -1.54 6.14
N LEU A 207 46.92 -1.50 5.74
CA LEU A 207 45.90 -0.64 6.32
C LEU A 207 44.94 -1.47 7.18
N SER A 208 44.89 -1.15 8.46
CA SER A 208 43.94 -1.79 9.38
C SER A 208 43.27 -0.77 10.28
N GLY A 209 42.08 -1.11 10.77
CA GLY A 209 41.36 -0.20 11.63
C GLY A 209 40.16 -0.81 12.32
N SER A 210 39.53 0.02 13.14
CA SER A 210 38.25 -0.31 13.81
C SER A 210 37.34 0.92 13.89
N ALA A 211 36.08 0.67 13.90
CA ALA A 211 35.05 1.71 14.13
C ALA A 211 33.95 1.18 15.03
N GLU A 212 33.43 2.07 15.86
CA GLU A 212 32.25 1.83 16.68
C GLU A 212 31.15 2.84 16.26
N PHE A 213 29.92 2.36 16.16
CA PHE A 213 28.78 3.19 15.89
C PHE A 213 27.71 2.99 16.97
N THR A 214 27.00 4.06 17.30
CA THR A 214 25.97 4.04 18.34
C THR A 214 24.78 4.84 17.89
N GLY A 215 23.59 4.24 17.98
CA GLY A 215 22.33 4.92 17.71
C GLY A 215 22.11 5.28 16.23
N PHE A 216 22.64 4.47 15.29
CA PHE A 216 22.36 4.65 13.88
C PHE A 216 20.86 4.42 13.61
N ASP A 217 20.24 5.32 12.88
CA ASP A 217 18.86 5.19 12.43
C ASP A 217 18.76 4.00 11.44
N ALA A 218 18.06 2.95 11.86
CA ALA A 218 17.92 1.72 11.08
C ALA A 218 17.29 1.95 9.70
N ALA A 219 16.36 2.89 9.59
CA ALA A 219 15.73 3.21 8.31
C ALA A 219 16.71 3.87 7.33
N GLN A 220 17.64 4.70 7.86
CA GLN A 220 18.69 5.28 7.03
C GLN A 220 19.70 4.24 6.58
N VAL A 221 20.08 3.31 7.48
CA VAL A 221 20.98 2.19 7.14
C VAL A 221 20.39 1.29 6.05
N LEU A 222 19.11 0.94 6.15
CA LEU A 222 18.43 0.13 5.12
C LEU A 222 18.32 0.85 3.78
N ARG A 223 18.10 2.16 3.79
CA ARG A 223 18.11 2.96 2.55
C ARG A 223 19.48 2.96 1.86
N LEU A 224 20.57 2.97 2.62
CA LEU A 224 21.93 2.80 2.06
C LEU A 224 22.09 1.43 1.36
N ALA A 225 21.44 0.39 1.89
CA ALA A 225 21.41 -0.94 1.29
C ALA A 225 20.38 -1.06 0.12
N GLY A 226 19.74 0.04 -0.29
CA GLY A 226 18.75 0.06 -1.39
C GLY A 226 17.36 -0.46 -1.00
N ALA A 227 17.11 -0.70 0.29
CA ALA A 227 15.82 -1.20 0.76
C ALA A 227 14.84 -0.06 1.08
N SER A 228 13.54 -0.29 0.82
CA SER A 228 12.49 0.62 1.26
C SER A 228 12.21 0.44 2.75
N ALA A 229 12.27 1.52 3.53
CA ALA A 229 12.14 1.49 4.98
C ALA A 229 11.18 2.58 5.51
N GLU A 230 10.08 2.84 4.79
CA GLU A 230 9.14 3.93 5.12
C GLU A 230 8.41 3.73 6.45
N SER A 231 8.23 2.49 6.86
CA SER A 231 7.50 2.13 8.09
C SER A 231 8.41 1.61 9.20
N LEU A 232 9.73 1.67 9.02
CA LEU A 232 10.69 1.21 10.01
C LEU A 232 11.32 2.40 10.73
N THR A 233 11.33 2.34 12.05
CA THR A 233 12.15 3.19 12.91
C THR A 233 13.00 2.33 13.82
N GLY A 234 14.04 2.88 14.40
CA GLY A 234 14.86 2.13 15.34
C GLY A 234 16.31 2.53 15.31
N GLU A 235 17.07 1.95 16.22
CA GLU A 235 18.47 2.25 16.44
C GLU A 235 19.34 0.98 16.33
N LEU A 236 20.48 1.15 15.68
CA LEU A 236 21.51 0.13 15.58
C LEU A 236 22.80 0.63 16.24
N SER A 237 23.44 -0.23 17.03
CA SER A 237 24.74 0.04 17.61
C SER A 237 25.65 -1.19 17.48
N GLY A 238 26.93 -0.93 17.29
CA GLY A 238 27.87 -2.01 17.09
C GLY A 238 29.27 -1.51 16.69
N GLY A 239 30.04 -2.38 16.11
CA GLY A 239 31.38 -2.04 15.66
C GLY A 239 31.88 -2.97 14.57
N PHE A 240 32.95 -2.55 13.93
CA PHE A 240 33.62 -3.39 12.93
C PHE A 240 35.15 -3.13 12.93
N THR A 241 35.88 -4.09 12.52
CA THR A 241 37.31 -3.99 12.19
C THR A 241 37.50 -4.22 10.70
N PHE A 242 38.51 -3.59 10.14
CA PHE A 242 38.82 -3.79 8.73
C PHE A 242 40.33 -3.95 8.52
N HIS A 243 40.66 -4.69 7.48
CA HIS A 243 42.03 -4.90 7.01
C HIS A 243 42.03 -4.81 5.48
N ALA A 244 42.99 -4.06 4.92
CA ALA A 244 43.06 -3.83 3.50
C ALA A 244 44.52 -3.60 3.04
N ASP A 245 44.79 -3.95 1.80
CA ASP A 245 45.94 -3.47 1.06
C ASP A 245 45.58 -2.12 0.41
N PRO A 246 46.23 -1.01 0.73
CA PRO A 246 45.95 0.29 0.13
C PRO A 246 46.06 0.31 -1.40
N SER A 247 46.82 -0.60 -1.99
CA SER A 247 46.94 -0.74 -3.44
C SER A 247 45.75 -1.49 -4.09
N ASN A 248 44.98 -2.24 -3.30
CA ASN A 248 43.85 -3.04 -3.74
C ASN A 248 42.69 -3.00 -2.72
N LEU A 249 42.02 -1.87 -2.59
CA LEU A 249 40.90 -1.69 -1.68
C LEU A 249 39.63 -2.52 -2.04
N ALA A 250 39.65 -3.18 -3.23
CA ALA A 250 38.55 -4.08 -3.61
C ALA A 250 38.58 -5.39 -2.79
N ASP A 251 39.70 -5.76 -2.22
CA ASP A 251 39.90 -6.97 -1.38
C ASP A 251 39.86 -6.62 0.12
N VAL A 252 39.19 -5.54 0.51
CA VAL A 252 39.03 -5.20 1.94
C VAL A 252 38.33 -6.33 2.68
N GLU A 253 38.89 -6.72 3.82
CA GLU A 253 38.24 -7.62 4.77
C GLU A 253 37.67 -6.80 5.92
N ILE A 254 36.37 -6.99 6.21
CA ILE A 254 35.67 -6.31 7.28
C ILE A 254 35.03 -7.38 8.15
N GLU A 255 35.21 -7.30 9.45
CA GLU A 255 34.49 -8.12 10.44
C GLU A 255 33.76 -7.21 11.41
N GLY A 256 32.47 -7.45 11.61
CA GLY A 256 31.66 -6.58 12.44
C GLY A 256 30.63 -7.31 13.26
N SER A 257 30.08 -6.59 14.20
CA SER A 257 28.95 -7.03 15.00
C SER A 257 27.96 -5.89 15.18
N ILE A 258 26.66 -6.25 15.19
CA ILE A 258 25.60 -5.40 15.69
C ILE A 258 25.33 -5.84 17.13
N GLU A 259 25.82 -5.07 18.08
CA GLU A 259 25.67 -5.36 19.51
C GLU A 259 24.25 -5.15 19.98
N LYS A 260 23.59 -4.11 19.45
CA LYS A 260 22.25 -3.72 19.80
C LYS A 260 21.48 -3.31 18.53
N ALA A 261 20.37 -3.96 18.28
CA ALA A 261 19.35 -3.58 17.31
C ALA A 261 18.04 -3.43 18.03
N GLU A 262 17.44 -2.28 18.01
CA GLU A 262 16.07 -2.02 18.45
C GLU A 262 15.32 -1.45 17.25
N LEU A 263 14.42 -2.24 16.70
CA LEU A 263 13.68 -1.92 15.49
C LEU A 263 12.19 -1.83 15.85
N ASP A 264 11.52 -0.82 15.37
CA ASP A 264 10.08 -0.66 15.55
C ASP A 264 9.44 -0.43 14.18
N ILE A 265 8.57 -1.34 13.80
CA ILE A 265 7.74 -1.16 12.63
C ILE A 265 6.60 -0.25 13.06
N SER A 266 6.70 1.03 12.72
CA SER A 266 5.77 2.06 13.15
C SER A 266 4.34 1.77 12.69
N GLU A 267 3.37 2.14 13.52
CA GLU A 267 1.95 2.01 13.25
C GLU A 267 1.60 2.72 11.95
N LEU A 268 1.15 1.96 10.97
CA LEU A 268 0.41 2.50 9.85
C LEU A 268 -0.95 3.00 10.37
N PRO A 269 -1.53 4.06 9.82
CA PRO A 269 -2.83 4.56 10.23
C PRO A 269 -3.89 3.44 10.20
N GLY A 270 -4.31 2.98 11.39
CA GLY A 270 -5.26 1.88 11.58
C GLY A 270 -4.67 0.52 11.97
N ALA A 271 -3.35 0.38 12.07
CA ALA A 271 -2.70 -0.77 12.69
C ALA A 271 -2.69 -0.61 14.22
N GLY A 272 -3.00 -1.67 14.93
CA GLY A 272 -2.81 -1.72 16.40
C GLY A 272 -1.32 -1.68 16.75
N GLN A 273 -0.93 -1.74 17.96
CA GLN A 273 0.41 -1.59 18.55
C GLN A 273 1.60 -1.91 17.61
N GLY A 274 2.56 -0.99 17.50
CA GLY A 274 3.80 -1.13 16.75
C GLY A 274 4.56 -2.42 17.05
N TYR A 275 5.33 -2.89 16.09
CA TYR A 275 6.02 -4.18 16.11
C TYR A 275 7.47 -3.97 16.47
N ALA A 276 7.82 -4.17 17.74
CA ALA A 276 9.17 -4.01 18.23
C ALA A 276 9.98 -5.32 18.07
N LEU A 277 11.15 -5.23 17.42
CA LEU A 277 12.12 -6.28 17.25
C LEU A 277 13.44 -5.89 17.88
N TYR A 278 14.14 -6.83 18.47
CA TYR A 278 15.48 -6.64 19.04
C TYR A 278 16.35 -7.88 18.82
N ASN A 279 17.64 -7.71 18.85
CA ASN A 279 18.58 -8.83 18.81
C ASN A 279 18.84 -9.33 20.25
N PRO A 280 18.61 -10.62 20.57
CA PRO A 280 18.90 -11.18 21.90
C PRO A 280 20.37 -11.35 22.16
N PHE A 281 21.18 -11.45 21.11
CA PHE A 281 22.64 -11.63 21.13
C PHE A 281 23.26 -10.75 20.06
N PRO A 282 24.58 -10.41 20.17
CA PRO A 282 25.30 -9.74 19.10
C PRO A 282 25.21 -10.51 17.76
N MET A 283 24.82 -9.81 16.71
CA MET A 283 24.71 -10.35 15.36
C MET A 283 26.05 -10.11 14.65
N ARG A 284 26.70 -11.17 14.17
CA ARG A 284 28.00 -11.11 13.54
C ARG A 284 27.88 -11.12 12.02
N TRP A 285 28.75 -10.37 11.39
CA TRP A 285 28.85 -10.32 9.95
C TRP A 285 30.30 -10.08 9.52
N ALA A 286 30.66 -10.53 8.34
CA ALA A 286 31.92 -10.24 7.73
C ALA A 286 31.76 -9.92 6.23
N ILE A 287 32.68 -9.13 5.69
CA ILE A 287 32.84 -8.94 4.25
C ILE A 287 34.20 -9.39 3.87
N ARG A 288 34.28 -10.40 3.01
CA ARG A 288 35.52 -10.93 2.46
C ARG A 288 35.37 -11.16 0.96
N LYS A 289 36.30 -10.64 0.17
CA LYS A 289 36.30 -10.77 -1.29
C LYS A 289 34.91 -10.38 -1.90
N GLN A 290 34.37 -9.27 -1.45
CA GLN A 290 33.05 -8.75 -1.88
C GLN A 290 31.90 -9.71 -1.60
N THR A 291 32.04 -10.61 -0.63
CA THR A 291 30.97 -11.48 -0.12
C THR A 291 30.64 -11.08 1.32
N LEU A 292 29.38 -10.81 1.59
CA LEU A 292 28.85 -10.63 2.93
C LEU A 292 28.56 -12.01 3.52
N GLU A 293 29.22 -12.34 4.60
CA GLU A 293 28.97 -13.52 5.43
C GLU A 293 28.15 -13.09 6.65
N VAL A 294 27.06 -13.76 6.92
CA VAL A 294 26.18 -13.49 8.06
C VAL A 294 26.17 -14.70 8.97
N GLU A 295 26.53 -14.52 10.24
CA GLU A 295 26.54 -15.56 11.26
C GLU A 295 25.50 -15.28 12.34
N HIS A 296 24.49 -16.15 12.48
CA HIS A 296 23.50 -16.11 13.57
C HIS A 296 22.84 -14.75 13.78
N MET A 297 22.33 -14.16 12.67
CA MET A 297 21.62 -12.90 12.74
C MET A 297 20.19 -13.16 13.21
N ARG A 298 19.98 -13.11 14.54
CA ARG A 298 18.68 -13.40 15.19
C ARG A 298 17.99 -12.13 15.64
N LEU A 299 16.71 -12.02 15.27
CA LEU A 299 15.81 -10.96 15.71
C LEU A 299 14.61 -11.56 16.44
N GLN A 300 14.27 -10.99 17.60
CA GLN A 300 13.14 -11.38 18.43
C GLN A 300 12.22 -10.21 18.70
N GLY A 301 10.93 -10.51 18.87
CA GLY A 301 9.90 -9.55 19.25
C GLY A 301 8.60 -10.20 19.61
N LYS A 302 7.56 -9.40 19.80
CA LYS A 302 6.23 -9.95 20.08
C LYS A 302 5.70 -10.63 18.81
N GLY A 303 5.74 -11.99 18.79
CA GLY A 303 5.30 -12.78 17.64
C GLY A 303 6.34 -12.94 16.53
N ALA A 304 7.60 -12.59 16.77
CA ALA A 304 8.70 -12.86 15.86
C ALA A 304 9.90 -13.44 16.61
N ASP A 305 10.49 -14.46 16.02
CA ASP A 305 11.76 -15.03 16.43
C ASP A 305 12.33 -15.75 15.22
N PHE A 306 13.22 -15.09 14.50
CA PHE A 306 13.82 -15.64 13.29
C PHE A 306 15.32 -15.38 13.23
N GLU A 307 16.00 -16.27 12.55
CA GLU A 307 17.44 -16.28 12.38
C GLU A 307 17.79 -16.35 10.89
N VAL A 308 18.82 -15.63 10.49
CA VAL A 308 19.36 -15.63 9.13
C VAL A 308 20.85 -15.94 9.20
N ASP A 309 21.28 -16.91 8.41
CA ASP A 309 22.66 -17.33 8.27
C ASP A 309 23.04 -17.47 6.79
N GLY A 310 24.32 -17.35 6.46
CA GLY A 310 24.86 -17.66 5.13
C GLY A 310 25.62 -16.54 4.48
N ASP A 311 25.71 -16.61 3.15
CA ASP A 311 26.59 -15.77 2.35
C ASP A 311 25.82 -15.06 1.24
N ALA A 312 26.23 -13.81 0.93
CA ALA A 312 25.70 -13.06 -0.21
C ALA A 312 26.80 -12.25 -0.89
N ALA A 313 27.04 -12.48 -2.15
CA ALA A 313 27.95 -11.66 -2.92
C ALA A 313 27.38 -10.24 -3.09
N LEU A 314 28.25 -9.24 -2.97
CA LEU A 314 27.86 -7.82 -3.09
C LEU A 314 27.85 -7.32 -4.55
N THR A 315 28.10 -8.21 -5.52
CA THR A 315 28.04 -7.92 -6.96
C THR A 315 26.84 -8.61 -7.59
N GLY A 316 26.20 -8.00 -8.61
CA GLY A 316 24.94 -8.46 -9.19
C GLY A 316 24.96 -9.87 -9.79
N ASP A 317 26.12 -10.34 -10.26
CA ASP A 317 26.35 -11.69 -10.82
C ASP A 317 26.85 -12.71 -9.78
N GLY A 318 27.08 -12.27 -8.54
CA GLY A 318 27.57 -13.12 -7.48
C GLY A 318 26.48 -13.97 -6.83
N ALA A 319 26.89 -15.10 -6.27
CA ALA A 319 25.97 -16.05 -5.64
C ALA A 319 25.44 -15.56 -4.30
N ILE A 320 24.20 -15.93 -3.99
CA ILE A 320 23.54 -15.82 -2.68
C ILE A 320 23.31 -17.23 -2.17
N ASP A 321 23.58 -17.47 -0.90
CA ASP A 321 23.20 -18.68 -0.16
C ASP A 321 22.88 -18.30 1.28
N LEU A 322 21.64 -17.81 1.48
CA LEU A 322 21.14 -17.38 2.79
C LEU A 322 20.02 -18.33 3.25
N LYS A 323 20.10 -18.80 4.47
CA LYS A 323 19.07 -19.56 5.13
C LYS A 323 18.35 -18.67 6.13
N ALA A 324 17.03 -18.63 6.06
CA ALA A 324 16.18 -17.92 7.03
C ALA A 324 15.17 -18.89 7.64
N GLU A 325 15.21 -19.03 8.96
CA GLU A 325 14.29 -19.90 9.69
C GLU A 325 13.77 -19.23 10.96
N GLY A 326 12.52 -19.55 11.32
CA GLY A 326 11.92 -19.04 12.53
C GLY A 326 10.43 -18.81 12.47
N MET A 327 9.93 -17.98 13.36
CA MET A 327 8.53 -17.58 13.45
C MET A 327 8.40 -16.10 13.18
N LEU A 328 7.36 -15.74 12.42
CA LEU A 328 7.05 -14.35 12.08
C LEU A 328 5.54 -14.14 12.13
N ASP A 329 5.07 -13.02 12.68
CA ASP A 329 3.66 -12.67 12.63
C ASP A 329 3.31 -12.14 11.21
N LEU A 330 2.15 -12.56 10.70
CA LEU A 330 1.62 -12.05 9.44
C LEU A 330 1.44 -10.53 9.41
N ALA A 331 1.46 -9.88 10.57
CA ALA A 331 1.42 -8.42 10.68
C ALA A 331 2.54 -7.72 9.88
N VAL A 332 3.66 -8.40 9.62
CA VAL A 332 4.73 -7.89 8.74
C VAL A 332 4.21 -7.53 7.34
N LEU A 333 3.18 -8.19 6.84
CA LEU A 333 2.58 -7.90 5.54
C LEU A 333 1.97 -6.49 5.46
N GLN A 334 1.64 -5.89 6.61
CA GLN A 334 1.13 -4.51 6.69
C GLN A 334 2.17 -3.48 6.25
N SER A 335 3.47 -3.81 6.39
CA SER A 335 4.57 -2.96 5.92
C SER A 335 4.62 -2.80 4.41
N PHE A 336 4.02 -3.73 3.66
CA PHE A 336 3.99 -3.72 2.20
C PHE A 336 2.71 -3.09 1.63
N ARG A 337 1.61 -3.11 2.41
CA ARG A 337 0.31 -2.58 1.97
C ARG A 337 -0.46 -1.94 3.12
N GLN A 338 -0.72 -0.64 3.03
CA GLN A 338 -1.40 0.15 4.07
C GLN A 338 -2.86 -0.24 4.32
N ASP A 339 -3.54 -0.83 3.32
CA ASP A 339 -4.93 -1.28 3.43
C ASP A 339 -5.09 -2.71 3.97
N LEU A 340 -3.97 -3.41 4.19
CA LEU A 340 -3.94 -4.79 4.65
C LEU A 340 -3.75 -4.84 6.17
N GLN A 341 -4.70 -5.46 6.88
CA GLN A 341 -4.56 -5.84 8.27
C GLN A 341 -4.37 -7.35 8.33
N ALA A 342 -3.24 -7.80 8.84
CA ALA A 342 -2.94 -9.21 8.96
C ALA A 342 -2.39 -9.50 10.36
N GLU A 343 -2.77 -10.65 10.91
CA GLU A 343 -2.33 -11.15 12.21
C GLU A 343 -2.23 -12.67 12.13
N GLY A 344 -1.33 -13.27 12.89
CA GLY A 344 -1.19 -14.71 13.02
C GLY A 344 0.23 -15.22 12.89
N ALA A 345 0.52 -16.33 13.52
CA ALA A 345 1.85 -16.92 13.52
C ALA A 345 2.17 -17.60 12.18
N THR A 346 3.37 -17.36 11.68
CA THR A 346 3.93 -18.14 10.57
C THR A 346 5.23 -18.79 10.99
N VAL A 347 5.49 -19.96 10.46
CA VAL A 347 6.79 -20.64 10.58
C VAL A 347 7.46 -20.60 9.21
N LEU A 348 8.62 -19.98 9.16
CA LEU A 348 9.43 -19.81 7.98
C LEU A 348 10.62 -20.76 8.02
N ASP A 349 10.87 -21.48 6.93
CA ASP A 349 12.08 -22.27 6.71
C ASP A 349 12.40 -22.18 5.21
N VAL A 350 13.25 -21.22 4.85
CA VAL A 350 13.57 -20.92 3.46
C VAL A 350 15.07 -20.75 3.28
N THR A 351 15.55 -21.15 2.11
CA THR A 351 16.87 -20.84 1.61
C THR A 351 16.73 -19.89 0.41
N ILE A 352 17.47 -18.79 0.44
CA ILE A 352 17.53 -17.81 -0.64
C ILE A 352 18.85 -18.05 -1.37
N GLY A 353 18.74 -18.50 -2.62
CA GLY A 353 19.88 -18.79 -3.51
C GLY A 353 19.85 -17.93 -4.77
N GLY A 354 20.66 -18.32 -5.77
CA GLY A 354 20.76 -17.59 -7.04
C GLY A 354 21.74 -16.43 -7.00
N THR A 355 21.38 -15.30 -7.62
CA THR A 355 22.18 -14.07 -7.64
C THR A 355 21.35 -12.87 -7.21
N LEU A 356 21.99 -11.71 -6.92
CA LEU A 356 21.27 -10.47 -6.60
C LEU A 356 20.31 -10.05 -7.71
N ASP A 357 20.69 -10.27 -8.97
CA ASP A 357 19.86 -9.93 -10.12
C ASP A 357 18.76 -10.97 -10.41
N ALA A 358 18.95 -12.20 -9.96
CA ALA A 358 18.03 -13.32 -10.17
C ALA A 358 17.96 -14.22 -8.92
N PRO A 359 17.37 -13.74 -7.81
CA PRO A 359 17.25 -14.53 -6.60
C PRO A 359 16.27 -15.69 -6.78
N SER A 360 16.55 -16.81 -6.13
CA SER A 360 15.68 -17.97 -6.00
C SER A 360 15.37 -18.24 -4.53
N VAL A 361 14.18 -18.73 -4.24
CA VAL A 361 13.77 -19.07 -2.88
C VAL A 361 13.29 -20.52 -2.86
N ASP A 362 13.89 -21.33 -2.00
CA ASP A 362 13.48 -22.72 -1.78
C ASP A 362 13.07 -22.91 -0.31
N GLY A 363 12.02 -23.66 -0.07
CA GLY A 363 11.56 -23.91 1.30
C GLY A 363 10.07 -23.74 1.50
N LYS A 364 9.66 -23.39 2.71
CA LYS A 364 8.26 -23.41 3.13
C LYS A 364 7.94 -22.29 4.11
N LEU A 365 6.72 -21.76 3.95
CA LEU A 365 6.07 -20.89 4.90
C LEU A 365 4.78 -21.56 5.38
N ARG A 366 4.70 -21.91 6.65
CA ARG A 366 3.49 -22.45 7.28
C ARG A 366 2.75 -21.34 8.01
N ILE A 367 1.46 -21.23 7.79
CA ILE A 367 0.59 -20.25 8.44
C ILE A 367 -0.31 -20.99 9.44
N GLU A 368 -0.39 -20.48 10.67
CA GLU A 368 -1.20 -21.04 11.74
C GLU A 368 -2.14 -19.98 12.30
N ASN A 369 -3.45 -20.26 12.18
CA ASN A 369 -4.54 -19.43 12.71
C ASN A 369 -4.45 -17.96 12.31
N GLY A 370 -4.05 -17.69 11.06
CA GLY A 370 -3.91 -16.33 10.53
C GLY A 370 -5.25 -15.63 10.32
N SER A 371 -5.23 -14.29 10.31
CA SER A 371 -6.34 -13.47 9.85
C SER A 371 -5.85 -12.39 8.90
N ILE A 372 -6.63 -12.13 7.86
CA ILE A 372 -6.33 -11.12 6.85
C ILE A 372 -7.60 -10.31 6.57
N ARG A 373 -7.51 -9.00 6.68
CA ARG A 373 -8.57 -8.05 6.32
C ARG A 373 -8.03 -6.97 5.41
N SER A 374 -8.79 -6.64 4.38
CA SER A 374 -8.48 -5.55 3.47
C SER A 374 -9.79 -4.93 2.99
N SER A 375 -9.74 -3.66 2.59
CA SER A 375 -10.90 -3.00 1.96
C SER A 375 -11.34 -3.67 0.66
N GLU A 376 -10.46 -4.43 0.03
CA GLU A 376 -10.72 -5.17 -1.22
C GLU A 376 -11.39 -6.54 -0.98
N ILE A 377 -11.28 -7.10 0.24
CA ILE A 377 -11.85 -8.42 0.60
C ILE A 377 -13.13 -8.20 1.43
N PRO A 378 -14.33 -8.46 0.87
CA PRO A 378 -15.61 -8.07 1.50
C PRO A 378 -15.86 -8.59 2.91
N ASN A 379 -15.31 -9.77 3.27
CA ASN A 379 -15.54 -10.38 4.59
C ASN A 379 -14.27 -10.60 5.40
N GLY A 380 -13.07 -10.39 4.81
CA GLY A 380 -11.82 -10.82 5.37
C GLY A 380 -11.68 -12.35 5.45
N LEU A 381 -10.52 -12.81 5.84
CA LEU A 381 -10.17 -14.22 6.08
C LEU A 381 -9.81 -14.38 7.55
N ASN A 382 -10.32 -15.44 8.19
CA ASN A 382 -9.99 -15.78 9.58
C ASN A 382 -9.61 -17.26 9.64
N ALA A 383 -8.91 -17.66 10.70
CA ALA A 383 -8.41 -19.00 10.87
C ALA A 383 -7.70 -19.54 9.60
N LEU A 384 -6.84 -18.71 9.02
CA LEU A 384 -6.05 -19.06 7.86
C LEU A 384 -4.99 -20.08 8.28
N ASN A 385 -5.02 -21.27 7.67
CA ASN A 385 -4.10 -22.35 7.98
C ASN A 385 -3.65 -23.05 6.71
N GLY A 386 -2.37 -23.35 6.61
CA GLY A 386 -1.82 -24.08 5.48
C GLY A 386 -0.35 -23.82 5.26
N GLU A 387 0.16 -24.27 4.13
CA GLU A 387 1.57 -24.21 3.76
C GLU A 387 1.72 -23.63 2.36
N VAL A 388 2.68 -22.72 2.21
CA VAL A 388 3.14 -22.16 0.95
C VAL A 388 4.56 -22.70 0.72
N ALA A 389 4.76 -23.45 -0.34
CA ALA A 389 6.06 -23.98 -0.75
C ALA A 389 6.70 -23.08 -1.81
N PHE A 390 7.97 -22.86 -1.67
CA PHE A 390 8.82 -22.12 -2.62
C PHE A 390 9.77 -23.11 -3.29
N ALA A 391 9.95 -23.00 -4.60
CA ALA A 391 10.84 -23.83 -5.41
C ALA A 391 11.51 -22.97 -6.49
N GLY A 392 12.64 -22.39 -6.14
CA GLY A 392 13.35 -21.44 -6.99
C GLY A 392 12.56 -20.15 -7.19
N ARG A 393 11.97 -19.99 -8.36
CA ARG A 393 11.12 -18.83 -8.71
C ARG A 393 9.64 -19.19 -8.78
N ASP A 394 9.28 -20.38 -8.34
CA ASP A 394 7.91 -20.87 -8.30
C ASP A 394 7.38 -20.90 -6.87
N VAL A 395 6.14 -20.48 -6.70
CA VAL A 395 5.38 -20.56 -5.45
C VAL A 395 4.23 -21.51 -5.64
N ARG A 396 4.06 -22.46 -4.71
CA ARG A 396 2.99 -23.45 -4.72
C ARG A 396 2.22 -23.42 -3.42
N ILE A 397 0.91 -23.36 -3.52
CA ILE A 397 -0.03 -23.57 -2.42
C ILE A 397 -0.72 -24.90 -2.68
N GLU A 398 -0.46 -25.92 -1.85
CA GLU A 398 -1.16 -27.20 -1.96
C GLU A 398 -2.56 -27.11 -1.38
N GLU A 399 -2.66 -26.65 -0.15
CA GLU A 399 -3.92 -26.39 0.53
C GLU A 399 -3.73 -25.26 1.56
N LEU A 400 -4.45 -24.17 1.38
CA LEU A 400 -4.55 -23.08 2.33
C LEU A 400 -6.03 -22.87 2.67
N SER A 401 -6.44 -23.16 3.88
CA SER A 401 -7.83 -23.06 4.30
C SER A 401 -8.07 -21.82 5.15
N ALA A 402 -9.25 -21.21 4.99
CA ALA A 402 -9.67 -20.05 5.76
C ALA A 402 -11.18 -20.06 6.02
N LEU A 403 -11.61 -19.31 7.03
CA LEU A 403 -13.01 -19.00 7.28
C LEU A 403 -13.33 -17.59 6.78
N SER A 404 -14.39 -17.44 6.02
CA SER A 404 -14.89 -16.16 5.54
C SER A 404 -16.41 -16.12 5.54
N GLY A 405 -17.00 -15.06 6.10
CA GLY A 405 -18.45 -14.93 6.17
C GLY A 405 -19.19 -16.08 6.87
N GLY A 406 -18.51 -16.85 7.72
CA GLY A 406 -19.04 -18.02 8.43
C GLY A 406 -18.99 -19.32 7.63
N GLY A 407 -18.42 -19.33 6.42
CA GLY A 407 -18.15 -20.51 5.60
C GLY A 407 -16.65 -20.78 5.49
N LYS A 408 -16.28 -21.83 4.76
CA LYS A 408 -14.91 -22.27 4.52
C LYS A 408 -14.46 -21.92 3.10
N LEU A 409 -13.23 -21.44 2.98
CA LEU A 409 -12.51 -21.28 1.73
C LEU A 409 -11.29 -22.21 1.73
N VAL A 410 -11.00 -22.82 0.61
CA VAL A 410 -9.77 -23.58 0.40
C VAL A 410 -9.10 -23.07 -0.87
N PHE A 411 -7.86 -22.62 -0.72
CA PHE A 411 -7.04 -22.11 -1.80
C PHE A 411 -5.99 -23.15 -2.17
N SER A 412 -5.76 -23.32 -3.46
CA SER A 412 -4.64 -24.10 -4.01
C SER A 412 -4.16 -23.45 -5.31
N GLY A 413 -2.92 -23.70 -5.69
CA GLY A 413 -2.43 -23.15 -6.95
C GLY A 413 -0.95 -22.91 -6.99
N THR A 414 -0.54 -22.23 -8.06
CA THR A 414 0.87 -21.91 -8.33
C THR A 414 1.01 -20.50 -8.86
N ALA A 415 2.16 -19.88 -8.57
CA ALA A 415 2.63 -18.66 -9.23
C ALA A 415 4.10 -18.84 -9.62
N SER A 416 4.48 -18.39 -10.81
CA SER A 416 5.84 -18.42 -11.33
C SER A 416 6.34 -17.00 -11.57
N PHE A 417 7.52 -16.70 -11.07
CA PHE A 417 8.23 -15.44 -11.24
C PHE A 417 9.45 -15.60 -12.17
N ALA A 418 9.46 -16.66 -12.99
CA ALA A 418 10.58 -16.97 -13.87
C ALA A 418 10.76 -15.95 -15.01
N GLU A 419 9.69 -15.31 -15.46
CA GLU A 419 9.67 -14.30 -16.51
C GLU A 419 9.49 -12.87 -15.91
N GLU A 420 9.64 -11.81 -16.73
CA GLU A 420 9.38 -10.42 -16.32
C GLU A 420 7.94 -10.21 -15.81
N ALA A 421 6.99 -10.97 -16.37
CA ALA A 421 5.59 -10.95 -15.97
C ALA A 421 5.26 -12.22 -15.19
N PRO A 422 5.02 -12.16 -13.86
CA PRO A 422 4.66 -13.33 -13.09
C PRO A 422 3.35 -13.93 -13.58
N GLU A 423 3.37 -15.26 -13.83
CA GLU A 423 2.20 -16.04 -14.18
C GLU A 423 1.62 -16.72 -12.96
N TYR A 424 0.29 -16.74 -12.83
CA TYR A 424 -0.37 -17.37 -11.68
C TYR A 424 -1.64 -18.11 -12.06
N ARG A 425 -1.93 -19.17 -11.29
CA ARG A 425 -3.18 -19.91 -11.35
C ARG A 425 -3.56 -20.40 -9.96
N PHE A 426 -4.61 -19.83 -9.40
CA PHE A 426 -5.15 -20.19 -8.10
C PHE A 426 -6.57 -20.72 -8.24
N ASN A 427 -6.87 -21.81 -7.55
CA ASN A 427 -8.21 -22.36 -7.42
C ASN A 427 -8.70 -22.04 -6.00
N VAL A 428 -9.97 -21.69 -5.90
CA VAL A 428 -10.65 -21.38 -4.63
C VAL A 428 -11.93 -22.20 -4.57
N ASP A 429 -11.98 -23.15 -3.65
CA ASP A 429 -13.20 -23.87 -3.31
C ASP A 429 -13.93 -23.11 -2.20
N VAL A 430 -15.21 -22.86 -2.41
CA VAL A 430 -16.08 -22.04 -1.56
C VAL A 430 -17.19 -22.92 -1.00
N ASP A 431 -17.26 -23.05 0.33
CA ASP A 431 -18.31 -23.81 1.02
C ASP A 431 -19.07 -22.91 2.01
N ARG A 432 -20.33 -22.64 1.71
CA ARG A 432 -21.29 -21.88 2.54
C ARG A 432 -20.78 -20.53 3.01
N VAL A 433 -20.10 -19.79 2.15
CA VAL A 433 -19.60 -18.46 2.44
C VAL A 433 -20.73 -17.43 2.29
N ARG A 434 -20.94 -16.61 3.33
CA ARG A 434 -21.83 -15.47 3.23
C ARG A 434 -21.10 -14.28 2.68
N LEU A 435 -21.33 -13.98 1.43
CA LEU A 435 -20.78 -12.82 0.72
C LEU A 435 -21.69 -11.59 0.89
N ARG A 436 -21.12 -10.44 1.31
CA ARG A 436 -21.80 -9.15 1.42
C ARG A 436 -21.36 -8.21 0.31
N TYR A 437 -21.71 -8.57 -0.91
CA TYR A 437 -21.37 -7.80 -2.10
C TYR A 437 -22.44 -8.01 -3.19
N PRO A 438 -22.87 -6.96 -3.92
CA PRO A 438 -22.64 -5.52 -3.65
C PRO A 438 -23.26 -5.04 -2.33
N ALA A 439 -23.04 -3.77 -1.97
CA ALA A 439 -23.57 -3.21 -0.73
C ALA A 439 -25.09 -3.47 -0.60
N ASN A 440 -25.54 -3.85 0.61
CA ASN A 440 -26.92 -4.22 0.95
C ASN A 440 -27.42 -5.58 0.43
N ILE A 441 -26.61 -6.35 -0.28
CA ILE A 441 -26.92 -7.73 -0.67
C ILE A 441 -26.06 -8.67 0.15
N SER A 442 -26.69 -9.68 0.73
CA SER A 442 -26.00 -10.77 1.42
C SER A 442 -26.39 -12.08 0.75
N SER A 443 -25.41 -12.80 0.23
CA SER A 443 -25.61 -14.09 -0.44
C SER A 443 -24.86 -15.20 0.29
N LEU A 444 -25.49 -16.34 0.46
CA LEU A 444 -24.84 -17.56 0.92
C LEU A 444 -24.47 -18.38 -0.31
N ILE A 445 -23.18 -18.60 -0.51
CA ILE A 445 -22.67 -19.18 -1.76
C ILE A 445 -21.79 -20.41 -1.52
N ASP A 446 -21.85 -21.33 -2.44
CA ASP A 446 -20.84 -22.37 -2.70
C ASP A 446 -20.23 -22.12 -4.08
N GLY A 447 -19.11 -22.74 -4.39
CA GLY A 447 -18.58 -22.67 -5.74
C GLY A 447 -17.12 -23.08 -5.87
N GLN A 448 -16.66 -23.00 -7.10
CA GLN A 448 -15.26 -23.18 -7.46
C GLN A 448 -14.85 -22.05 -8.39
N ILE A 449 -13.85 -21.32 -7.98
CA ILE A 449 -13.38 -20.13 -8.68
C ILE A 449 -11.92 -20.34 -9.04
N VAL A 450 -11.54 -19.98 -10.25
CA VAL A 450 -10.16 -20.00 -10.72
C VAL A 450 -9.75 -18.58 -11.06
N LEU A 451 -8.70 -18.11 -10.41
CA LEU A 451 -8.00 -16.88 -10.74
C LEU A 451 -6.73 -17.24 -11.50
N SER A 452 -6.60 -16.81 -12.74
CA SER A 452 -5.42 -17.08 -13.57
C SER A 452 -5.03 -15.85 -14.37
N GLY A 453 -3.76 -15.74 -14.70
CA GLY A 453 -3.28 -14.61 -15.49
C GLY A 453 -1.78 -14.40 -15.41
N ALA A 454 -1.36 -13.25 -15.94
CA ALA A 454 -0.03 -12.68 -15.83
C ALA A 454 -0.14 -11.29 -15.21
N SER A 455 0.97 -10.61 -14.91
CA SER A 455 1.01 -9.36 -14.10
C SER A 455 0.06 -8.25 -14.57
N ASN A 456 -0.27 -8.20 -15.85
CA ASN A 456 -1.12 -7.17 -16.45
C ASN A 456 -2.45 -7.67 -17.03
N HIS A 457 -2.76 -8.97 -16.90
CA HIS A 457 -4.02 -9.57 -17.37
C HIS A 457 -4.47 -10.63 -16.39
N GLY A 458 -5.66 -10.49 -15.86
CA GLY A 458 -6.27 -11.49 -14.98
C GLY A 458 -7.58 -12.02 -15.54
N LEU A 459 -7.88 -13.27 -15.26
CA LEU A 459 -9.16 -13.91 -15.53
C LEU A 459 -9.67 -14.58 -14.26
N LEU A 460 -10.83 -14.12 -13.79
CA LEU A 460 -11.61 -14.79 -12.75
C LEU A 460 -12.72 -15.58 -13.41
N ALA A 461 -12.63 -16.90 -13.35
CA ALA A 461 -13.58 -17.82 -13.97
C ALA A 461 -14.05 -18.87 -12.96
N GLY A 462 -15.19 -19.52 -13.26
CA GLY A 462 -15.67 -20.60 -12.42
C GLY A 462 -17.17 -20.63 -12.29
N GLU A 463 -17.65 -21.35 -11.27
CA GLU A 463 -19.06 -21.53 -10.97
C GLU A 463 -19.35 -21.14 -9.53
N VAL A 464 -20.42 -20.37 -9.32
CA VAL A 464 -20.93 -19.97 -8.00
C VAL A 464 -22.37 -20.41 -7.89
N ILE A 465 -22.67 -21.18 -6.88
CA ILE A 465 -24.02 -21.67 -6.56
C ILE A 465 -24.56 -20.82 -5.41
N VAL A 466 -25.61 -20.06 -5.66
CA VAL A 466 -26.26 -19.24 -4.65
C VAL A 466 -27.34 -20.06 -3.94
N ARG A 467 -27.16 -20.30 -2.64
CA ARG A 467 -28.14 -21.01 -1.79
C ARG A 467 -29.20 -20.07 -1.28
N ARG A 468 -28.82 -18.88 -0.87
CA ARG A 468 -29.72 -17.85 -0.33
C ARG A 468 -29.21 -16.47 -0.70
N ALA A 469 -30.12 -15.59 -1.05
CA ALA A 469 -29.83 -14.18 -1.20
C ALA A 469 -30.84 -13.35 -0.38
N SER A 470 -30.35 -12.33 0.32
CA SER A 470 -31.19 -11.40 1.06
C SER A 470 -30.71 -9.98 0.87
N THR A 471 -31.65 -9.04 0.87
CA THR A 471 -31.33 -7.61 0.85
C THR A 471 -31.93 -6.93 2.08
N ASN A 472 -31.11 -6.12 2.75
CA ASN A 472 -31.49 -5.40 3.97
C ASN A 472 -31.92 -3.96 3.69
N SER A 473 -31.93 -3.56 2.41
CA SER A 473 -32.35 -2.20 2.07
C SER A 473 -33.88 -2.12 2.02
N GLN A 474 -34.43 -1.07 2.62
CA GLN A 474 -35.79 -0.60 2.35
C GLN A 474 -35.82 -0.03 0.91
N VAL A 475 -35.54 -0.88 -0.08
CA VAL A 475 -35.55 -0.45 -1.48
C VAL A 475 -36.98 -0.46 -1.93
N SER A 476 -37.56 0.74 -2.06
CA SER A 476 -38.73 0.91 -2.90
C SER A 476 -38.35 0.56 -4.35
N LEU A 477 -39.28 0.03 -5.13
CA LEU A 477 -39.04 -0.27 -6.56
C LEU A 477 -38.48 0.97 -7.29
N GLY A 478 -38.89 2.19 -6.90
CA GLY A 478 -38.32 3.43 -7.42
C GLY A 478 -36.85 3.68 -7.06
N ALA A 479 -36.43 3.32 -5.84
CA ALA A 479 -35.03 3.45 -5.45
C ALA A 479 -34.12 2.39 -6.13
N LEU A 480 -34.65 1.19 -6.35
CA LEU A 480 -33.95 0.16 -7.14
C LEU A 480 -33.79 0.60 -8.61
N LEU A 481 -34.83 1.20 -9.18
CA LEU A 481 -34.76 1.77 -10.53
C LEU A 481 -33.88 3.03 -10.60
N ALA A 482 -33.73 3.78 -9.51
CA ALA A 482 -32.88 4.95 -9.42
C ALA A 482 -31.39 4.54 -9.32
N THR A 483 -31.06 3.50 -8.52
CA THR A 483 -29.69 2.99 -8.43
C THR A 483 -29.18 2.39 -9.74
N LEU A 484 -30.09 1.92 -10.60
CA LEU A 484 -29.74 1.49 -11.97
C LEU A 484 -29.48 2.68 -12.93
N ARG A 485 -29.79 3.93 -12.50
CA ARG A 485 -29.62 5.15 -13.32
C ARG A 485 -28.31 5.89 -13.05
N GLU A 486 -27.74 5.77 -11.85
CA GLU A 486 -26.53 6.49 -11.48
C GLU A 486 -25.31 5.58 -11.62
N PRO A 487 -24.23 6.02 -12.33
CA PRO A 487 -22.95 5.36 -12.25
C PRO A 487 -22.44 5.53 -10.81
N THR A 488 -22.27 4.44 -10.11
CA THR A 488 -21.68 4.44 -8.76
C THR A 488 -20.30 5.10 -8.85
N GLN A 489 -20.09 6.22 -8.15
CA GLN A 489 -18.75 6.78 -7.97
C GLN A 489 -17.94 5.73 -7.21
N THR A 490 -17.02 5.13 -7.90
CA THR A 490 -16.15 4.10 -7.36
C THR A 490 -15.06 4.77 -6.52
N PRO A 491 -14.85 4.37 -5.26
CA PRO A 491 -13.66 4.79 -4.51
C PRO A 491 -12.40 4.38 -5.27
N ALA A 492 -11.28 5.07 -5.05
CA ALA A 492 -9.99 4.75 -5.67
C ALA A 492 -9.69 3.26 -5.50
N ARG A 493 -9.67 2.53 -6.61
CA ARG A 493 -9.44 1.08 -6.65
C ARG A 493 -8.05 0.79 -7.19
N ALA A 494 -7.53 -0.37 -6.81
CA ALA A 494 -6.24 -0.83 -7.32
C ALA A 494 -6.27 -0.97 -8.85
N PRO A 495 -5.26 -0.46 -9.57
CA PRO A 495 -5.23 -0.46 -11.05
C PRO A 495 -5.35 -1.86 -11.70
N TRP A 496 -4.95 -2.92 -11.01
CA TRP A 496 -5.03 -4.29 -11.51
C TRP A 496 -6.47 -4.80 -11.67
N LEU A 497 -7.45 -4.25 -10.92
CA LEU A 497 -8.87 -4.60 -11.05
C LEU A 497 -9.47 -4.19 -12.40
N ASP A 498 -8.93 -3.15 -13.04
CA ASP A 498 -9.37 -2.71 -14.36
C ASP A 498 -9.08 -3.75 -15.44
N GLN A 499 -8.05 -4.57 -15.22
CA GLN A 499 -7.56 -5.58 -16.15
C GLN A 499 -8.02 -7.00 -15.79
N LEU A 500 -8.71 -7.17 -14.65
CA LEU A 500 -9.28 -8.45 -14.24
C LEU A 500 -10.58 -8.72 -15.00
N GLN A 501 -10.53 -9.65 -15.93
CA GLN A 501 -11.70 -10.14 -16.69
C GLN A 501 -12.52 -11.12 -15.85
N LEU A 502 -13.83 -11.09 -16.03
CA LEU A 502 -14.78 -11.94 -15.35
C LEU A 502 -15.43 -12.92 -16.33
N ASN A 503 -15.54 -14.18 -15.93
CA ASN A 503 -16.29 -15.23 -16.61
C ASN A 503 -16.82 -16.24 -15.58
N VAL A 504 -17.74 -15.78 -14.74
CA VAL A 504 -18.28 -16.58 -13.64
C VAL A 504 -19.72 -16.96 -13.94
N HIS A 505 -20.00 -18.25 -13.94
CA HIS A 505 -21.34 -18.81 -14.00
C HIS A 505 -21.97 -18.75 -12.60
N VAL A 506 -23.16 -18.17 -12.49
CA VAL A 506 -23.89 -18.03 -11.22
C VAL A 506 -25.22 -18.80 -11.37
N ALA A 507 -25.35 -19.87 -10.63
CA ALA A 507 -26.54 -20.72 -10.61
C ALA A 507 -27.22 -20.73 -9.26
N SER A 508 -28.50 -21.05 -9.21
CA SER A 508 -29.21 -21.29 -7.95
C SER A 508 -28.95 -22.69 -7.43
N GLY A 509 -28.80 -22.82 -6.10
CA GLY A 509 -28.89 -24.11 -5.44
C GLY A 509 -30.33 -24.67 -5.42
N PRO A 510 -30.51 -25.96 -5.08
CA PRO A 510 -31.83 -26.59 -5.11
C PRO A 510 -32.86 -25.95 -4.16
N ASP A 511 -32.40 -25.32 -3.10
CA ASP A 511 -33.23 -24.64 -2.10
C ASP A 511 -33.00 -23.12 -2.12
N PHE A 512 -32.83 -22.51 -3.29
CA PHE A 512 -32.58 -21.09 -3.43
C PHE A 512 -33.73 -20.25 -2.91
N GLU A 513 -33.44 -19.38 -1.97
CA GLU A 513 -34.36 -18.40 -1.39
C GLU A 513 -33.87 -16.97 -1.65
N LEU A 514 -34.79 -16.15 -2.17
CA LEU A 514 -34.60 -14.72 -2.28
C LEU A 514 -35.52 -13.99 -1.28
N GLU A 515 -34.94 -13.34 -0.28
CA GLU A 515 -35.65 -12.56 0.72
C GLU A 515 -35.41 -11.06 0.49
N THR A 516 -36.47 -10.30 0.30
CA THR A 516 -36.41 -8.86 0.22
C THR A 516 -37.55 -8.23 1.03
N THR A 517 -37.52 -6.91 1.25
CA THR A 517 -38.61 -6.19 1.90
C THR A 517 -39.91 -6.18 1.06
N LEU A 518 -39.82 -6.27 -0.24
CA LEU A 518 -40.98 -6.22 -1.17
C LEU A 518 -41.50 -7.60 -1.52
N VAL A 519 -40.68 -8.63 -1.42
CA VAL A 519 -40.93 -9.94 -1.99
C VAL A 519 -40.67 -11.00 -0.94
N ARG A 520 -41.58 -11.93 -0.75
CA ARG A 520 -41.47 -13.02 0.22
C ARG A 520 -41.65 -14.38 -0.45
N ASN A 521 -40.98 -15.39 0.08
CA ASN A 521 -41.12 -16.78 -0.37
C ASN A 521 -40.90 -16.92 -1.87
N ILE A 522 -39.85 -16.30 -2.41
CA ILE A 522 -39.48 -16.49 -3.80
C ILE A 522 -38.67 -17.77 -3.93
N GLU A 523 -39.18 -18.66 -4.76
CA GLU A 523 -38.44 -19.75 -5.35
C GLU A 523 -38.07 -19.37 -6.79
N ALA A 524 -36.77 -19.36 -7.08
CA ALA A 524 -36.30 -18.98 -8.40
C ALA A 524 -35.12 -19.84 -8.86
N ASP A 525 -35.02 -20.02 -10.16
CA ASP A 525 -33.88 -20.65 -10.79
C ASP A 525 -33.03 -19.57 -11.46
N LEU A 526 -31.74 -19.53 -11.09
CA LEU A 526 -30.73 -18.61 -11.62
C LEU A 526 -29.86 -19.37 -12.62
N ASP A 527 -29.69 -18.77 -13.80
CA ASP A 527 -28.71 -19.18 -14.80
C ASP A 527 -28.10 -17.90 -15.38
N LEU A 528 -27.11 -17.37 -14.68
CA LEU A 528 -26.51 -16.08 -14.97
C LEU A 528 -25.00 -16.26 -15.24
N ARG A 529 -24.47 -15.43 -16.10
CA ARG A 529 -23.03 -15.33 -16.36
C ARG A 529 -22.55 -13.91 -16.10
N LEU A 530 -21.64 -13.76 -15.15
CA LEU A 530 -20.95 -12.51 -14.86
C LEU A 530 -19.78 -12.38 -15.83
N VAL A 531 -19.78 -11.31 -16.62
CA VAL A 531 -18.77 -11.03 -17.67
C VAL A 531 -18.29 -9.59 -17.59
N GLY A 532 -17.32 -9.21 -18.43
CA GLY A 532 -16.72 -7.87 -18.43
C GLY A 532 -15.50 -7.80 -17.55
N THR A 533 -15.24 -6.67 -16.91
CA THR A 533 -14.10 -6.49 -15.98
C THR A 533 -14.60 -6.31 -14.54
N ALA A 534 -13.71 -6.49 -13.56
CA ALA A 534 -14.06 -6.29 -12.15
C ALA A 534 -14.56 -4.86 -11.86
N VAL A 535 -14.14 -3.88 -12.66
CA VAL A 535 -14.57 -2.47 -12.54
C VAL A 535 -15.85 -2.19 -13.32
N SER A 536 -16.07 -2.88 -14.45
CA SER A 536 -17.26 -2.73 -15.28
C SER A 536 -17.89 -4.10 -15.54
N PRO A 537 -18.49 -4.72 -14.51
CA PRO A 537 -19.14 -6.01 -14.65
C PRO A 537 -20.45 -5.90 -15.42
N SER A 538 -20.78 -6.93 -16.19
CA SER A 538 -22.07 -7.13 -16.81
C SER A 538 -22.60 -8.52 -16.49
N VAL A 539 -23.92 -8.67 -16.58
CA VAL A 539 -24.61 -9.93 -16.30
C VAL A 539 -25.36 -10.34 -17.59
N LEU A 540 -25.21 -11.59 -17.95
CA LEU A 540 -25.97 -12.24 -19.04
C LEU A 540 -26.74 -13.43 -18.48
N GLY A 541 -27.86 -13.81 -19.13
CA GLY A 541 -28.63 -14.98 -18.70
C GLY A 541 -30.00 -14.61 -18.17
N ARG A 542 -30.59 -15.50 -17.37
CA ARG A 542 -31.96 -15.34 -16.88
C ARG A 542 -32.15 -15.83 -15.45
N MET A 543 -33.17 -15.29 -14.81
CA MET A 543 -33.71 -15.74 -13.55
C MET A 543 -35.20 -16.06 -13.77
N ASN A 544 -35.61 -17.30 -13.54
CA ASN A 544 -36.98 -17.74 -13.61
C ASN A 544 -37.56 -17.82 -12.20
N ILE A 545 -38.64 -17.11 -11.96
CA ILE A 545 -39.32 -17.12 -10.67
C ILE A 545 -40.50 -18.10 -10.76
N ASN A 546 -40.37 -19.21 -10.05
CA ASN A 546 -41.34 -20.30 -10.06
C ASN A 546 -42.51 -20.01 -9.11
N GLN A 547 -42.24 -19.42 -7.96
CA GLN A 547 -43.25 -19.04 -6.95
C GLN A 547 -42.80 -17.78 -6.21
N GLY A 548 -43.77 -17.03 -5.73
CA GLY A 548 -43.47 -15.87 -4.92
C GLY A 548 -44.70 -14.99 -4.63
N GLN A 549 -44.52 -14.10 -3.67
CA GLN A 549 -45.51 -13.08 -3.37
C GLN A 549 -44.85 -11.71 -3.38
N VAL A 550 -45.45 -10.76 -4.05
CA VAL A 550 -45.07 -9.37 -4.06
C VAL A 550 -46.04 -8.55 -3.25
N ASN A 551 -45.57 -7.81 -2.28
CA ASN A 551 -46.41 -6.84 -1.55
C ASN A 551 -46.29 -5.49 -2.25
N PHE A 552 -47.33 -5.07 -2.92
CA PHE A 552 -47.36 -3.79 -3.61
C PHE A 552 -48.61 -2.99 -3.17
N ASN A 553 -48.42 -1.76 -2.76
CA ASN A 553 -49.44 -0.86 -2.29
C ASN A 553 -50.42 -1.47 -1.26
N GLY A 554 -49.90 -2.28 -0.31
CA GLY A 554 -50.67 -2.95 0.73
C GLY A 554 -51.52 -4.11 0.26
N SER A 555 -51.46 -4.48 -1.00
CA SER A 555 -52.07 -5.67 -1.56
C SER A 555 -51.02 -6.72 -1.86
N ARG A 556 -51.36 -7.99 -1.63
CA ARG A 556 -50.47 -9.12 -1.89
C ARG A 556 -50.78 -9.70 -3.25
N TYR A 557 -49.78 -9.73 -4.11
CA TYR A 557 -49.84 -10.34 -5.42
C TYR A 557 -49.12 -11.65 -5.41
N THR A 558 -49.71 -12.69 -5.97
CA THR A 558 -49.03 -13.95 -6.25
C THR A 558 -48.37 -13.88 -7.63
N ILE A 559 -47.14 -14.32 -7.74
CA ILE A 559 -46.46 -14.42 -9.02
C ILE A 559 -46.86 -15.73 -9.66
N ASN A 560 -47.56 -15.67 -10.79
CA ASN A 560 -47.93 -16.84 -11.58
C ASN A 560 -46.78 -17.23 -12.55
N ARG A 561 -46.13 -16.22 -13.09
CA ARG A 561 -44.96 -16.33 -13.95
C ARG A 561 -44.07 -15.12 -13.73
N GLY A 562 -42.78 -15.35 -13.60
CA GLY A 562 -41.79 -14.28 -13.48
C GLY A 562 -40.49 -14.69 -14.18
N GLU A 563 -40.05 -13.83 -15.07
CA GLU A 563 -38.74 -13.97 -15.71
C GLU A 563 -38.01 -12.63 -15.67
N ILE A 564 -36.75 -12.68 -15.30
CA ILE A 564 -35.85 -11.55 -15.41
C ILE A 564 -34.70 -11.99 -16.32
N SER A 565 -34.57 -11.38 -17.49
CA SER A 565 -33.54 -11.70 -18.45
C SER A 565 -32.54 -10.55 -18.61
N PHE A 566 -31.28 -10.90 -18.73
CA PHE A 566 -30.15 -9.99 -18.93
C PHE A 566 -29.53 -10.30 -20.29
N VAL A 567 -29.69 -9.39 -21.25
CA VAL A 567 -29.27 -9.60 -22.64
C VAL A 567 -28.19 -8.61 -23.10
N ASN A 568 -27.89 -7.59 -22.30
CA ASN A 568 -26.93 -6.55 -22.66
C ASN A 568 -25.53 -6.89 -22.11
N PRO A 569 -24.54 -7.19 -22.97
CA PRO A 569 -23.20 -7.57 -22.51
C PRO A 569 -22.35 -6.40 -21.98
N PHE A 570 -22.81 -5.16 -22.14
CA PHE A 570 -22.05 -3.97 -21.77
C PHE A 570 -22.54 -3.29 -20.48
N ARG A 571 -23.74 -3.59 -20.04
CA ARG A 571 -24.33 -3.04 -18.82
C ARG A 571 -25.40 -3.92 -18.24
N ILE A 572 -25.59 -3.87 -16.94
CA ILE A 572 -26.65 -4.58 -16.24
C ILE A 572 -27.97 -3.88 -16.52
N GLU A 573 -28.76 -4.43 -17.45
CA GLU A 573 -30.06 -3.91 -17.85
C GLU A 573 -31.09 -5.05 -17.88
N PRO A 574 -31.84 -5.26 -16.76
CA PRO A 574 -32.82 -6.34 -16.69
C PRO A 574 -34.06 -6.05 -17.55
N VAL A 575 -34.49 -7.07 -18.27
CA VAL A 575 -35.78 -7.13 -18.97
C VAL A 575 -36.69 -8.02 -18.14
N LEU A 576 -37.86 -7.49 -17.78
CA LEU A 576 -38.81 -8.12 -16.89
C LEU A 576 -39.97 -8.69 -17.68
N ASP A 577 -40.47 -9.89 -17.30
CA ASP A 577 -41.73 -10.48 -17.77
C ASP A 577 -42.41 -11.15 -16.57
N PHE A 578 -43.42 -10.46 -16.02
CA PHE A 578 -44.15 -10.89 -14.83
C PHE A 578 -45.61 -10.95 -15.07
N GLU A 579 -46.26 -12.03 -14.63
CA GLU A 579 -47.68 -12.14 -14.47
C GLU A 579 -48.01 -12.27 -12.98
N LEU A 580 -48.68 -11.23 -12.44
CA LEU A 580 -49.04 -11.11 -11.05
C LEU A 580 -50.55 -11.22 -10.90
N GLN A 581 -51.03 -11.94 -9.89
CA GLN A 581 -52.44 -12.08 -9.58
C GLN A 581 -52.73 -11.67 -8.16
N THR A 582 -53.82 -10.91 -7.97
CA THR A 582 -54.32 -10.58 -6.65
C THR A 582 -55.85 -10.60 -6.63
N ARG A 583 -56.45 -10.71 -5.45
CA ARG A 583 -57.87 -10.60 -5.24
C ARG A 583 -58.18 -9.50 -4.27
N ILE A 584 -58.88 -8.49 -4.73
CA ILE A 584 -59.28 -7.34 -3.92
C ILE A 584 -60.82 -7.29 -3.91
N ARG A 585 -61.42 -7.46 -2.73
CA ARG A 585 -62.91 -7.40 -2.55
C ARG A 585 -63.72 -8.27 -3.50
N ALA A 586 -63.39 -9.50 -3.74
CA ALA A 586 -64.05 -10.43 -4.66
C ALA A 586 -63.84 -10.11 -6.17
N ILE A 587 -62.89 -9.25 -6.53
CA ILE A 587 -62.48 -9.01 -7.91
C ILE A 587 -61.10 -9.60 -8.09
N ASP A 588 -60.96 -10.51 -9.05
CA ASP A 588 -59.66 -11.08 -9.42
C ASP A 588 -58.97 -10.14 -10.40
N ILE A 589 -57.73 -9.76 -10.09
CA ILE A 589 -56.93 -8.82 -10.87
C ILE A 589 -55.64 -9.52 -11.29
N GLY A 590 -55.42 -9.61 -12.58
CA GLY A 590 -54.18 -9.99 -13.21
C GLY A 590 -53.42 -8.75 -13.70
N LEU A 591 -52.13 -8.67 -13.35
CA LEU A 591 -51.26 -7.60 -13.78
C LEU A 591 -50.08 -8.21 -14.53
N ILE A 592 -49.83 -7.76 -15.75
CA ILE A 592 -48.73 -8.18 -16.59
C ILE A 592 -47.76 -7.02 -16.71
N LEU A 593 -46.51 -7.24 -16.32
CA LEU A 593 -45.41 -6.31 -16.40
C LEU A 593 -44.39 -6.84 -17.39
N SER A 594 -44.08 -6.15 -18.48
CA SER A 594 -43.14 -6.60 -19.48
C SER A 594 -42.25 -5.48 -19.99
N GLY A 595 -41.01 -5.83 -20.37
CA GLY A 595 -40.07 -4.93 -21.00
C GLY A 595 -38.87 -4.55 -20.12
N PRO A 596 -37.97 -3.70 -20.63
CA PRO A 596 -36.80 -3.23 -19.88
C PRO A 596 -37.20 -2.51 -18.60
N ALA A 597 -36.48 -2.74 -17.49
CA ALA A 597 -36.79 -2.14 -16.18
C ALA A 597 -36.91 -0.60 -16.20
N ARG A 598 -36.26 0.05 -17.18
CA ARG A 598 -36.35 1.53 -17.39
C ARG A 598 -37.62 1.97 -18.14
N ARG A 599 -38.29 1.04 -18.85
CA ARG A 599 -39.50 1.31 -19.66
C ARG A 599 -40.45 0.12 -19.60
N LEU A 600 -41.01 -0.10 -18.41
CA LEU A 600 -41.97 -1.17 -18.19
C LEU A 600 -43.32 -0.87 -18.87
N ASN A 601 -43.78 -1.83 -19.63
CA ASN A 601 -45.15 -1.86 -20.14
C ASN A 601 -46.01 -2.61 -19.13
N MET A 602 -47.13 -2.01 -18.73
CA MET A 602 -48.06 -2.59 -17.80
C MET A 602 -49.38 -2.81 -18.50
N SER A 603 -49.89 -4.03 -18.47
CA SER A 603 -51.23 -4.38 -18.87
C SER A 603 -51.98 -5.11 -17.74
N TYR A 604 -53.27 -5.07 -17.75
CA TYR A 604 -54.09 -5.63 -16.65
C TYR A 604 -55.31 -6.34 -17.20
N ARG A 605 -55.81 -7.26 -16.39
CA ARG A 605 -57.02 -8.00 -16.60
C ARG A 605 -57.80 -8.07 -15.28
N SER A 606 -59.11 -7.95 -15.30
CA SER A 606 -59.96 -8.15 -14.10
C SER A 606 -61.16 -9.01 -14.39
N ASP A 607 -61.60 -9.76 -13.38
CA ASP A 607 -62.84 -10.53 -13.42
C ASP A 607 -63.67 -10.19 -12.15
N PRO A 608 -64.83 -9.55 -12.31
CA PRO A 608 -65.46 -9.03 -13.55
C PRO A 608 -64.68 -7.89 -14.21
N PRO A 609 -64.86 -7.66 -15.55
CA PRO A 609 -64.09 -6.66 -16.28
C PRO A 609 -64.37 -5.24 -15.75
N LEU A 610 -63.30 -4.51 -15.41
CA LEU A 610 -63.33 -3.14 -14.92
C LEU A 610 -62.67 -2.19 -15.92
N SER A 611 -63.07 -0.92 -15.90
CA SER A 611 -62.36 0.13 -16.62
C SER A 611 -60.99 0.38 -16.00
N ILE A 612 -60.02 0.94 -16.76
CA ILE A 612 -58.69 1.33 -16.25
C ILE A 612 -58.78 2.19 -15.00
N SER A 613 -59.68 3.18 -15.04
CA SER A 613 -59.89 4.12 -13.95
C SER A 613 -60.41 3.44 -12.67
N ASP A 614 -61.33 2.50 -12.83
CA ASP A 614 -61.90 1.77 -11.68
C ASP A 614 -60.88 0.79 -11.10
N LEU A 615 -60.07 0.19 -11.95
CA LEU A 615 -59.01 -0.70 -11.51
C LEU A 615 -57.90 0.05 -10.76
N VAL A 616 -57.42 1.20 -11.30
CA VAL A 616 -56.46 2.06 -10.63
C VAL A 616 -57.00 2.53 -9.28
N ASN A 617 -58.25 2.93 -9.21
CA ASN A 617 -58.91 3.30 -7.94
C ASN A 617 -58.99 2.11 -6.97
N LEU A 618 -59.29 0.91 -7.45
CA LEU A 618 -59.38 -0.28 -6.63
C LEU A 618 -57.99 -0.69 -6.11
N VAL A 619 -56.99 -0.65 -6.93
CA VAL A 619 -55.60 -1.04 -6.57
C VAL A 619 -54.90 0.05 -5.76
N ALA A 620 -55.06 1.34 -6.11
CA ALA A 620 -54.37 2.45 -5.44
C ALA A 620 -55.10 2.91 -4.16
N VAL A 621 -56.43 2.88 -4.12
CA VAL A 621 -57.25 3.48 -3.06
C VAL A 621 -58.14 2.44 -2.35
N GLY A 622 -58.25 1.23 -2.87
CA GLY A 622 -59.08 0.16 -2.28
C GLY A 622 -60.58 0.37 -2.41
N ARG A 623 -61.07 1.24 -3.32
CA ARG A 623 -62.48 1.52 -3.54
C ARG A 623 -63.06 0.67 -4.65
N SER A 624 -64.23 0.06 -4.41
CA SER A 624 -65.01 -0.60 -5.45
C SER A 624 -65.71 0.40 -6.32
N PRO A 625 -65.96 0.08 -7.61
CA PRO A 625 -66.84 0.86 -8.46
C PRO A 625 -68.23 0.99 -7.81
N THR A 626 -68.81 2.20 -7.74
CA THR A 626 -70.08 2.42 -7.22
C THR A 626 -71.19 2.13 -8.29
N THR A 627 -72.16 1.33 -7.96
CA THR A 627 -73.27 1.01 -8.82
C THR A 627 -74.35 2.13 -8.81
N ASP A 628 -74.19 3.18 -8.01
CA ASP A 628 -75.07 4.30 -7.93
C ASP A 628 -74.81 5.36 -9.02
N PRO A 629 -75.74 5.61 -9.95
CA PRO A 629 -75.55 6.51 -11.09
C PRO A 629 -75.22 7.95 -10.72
N VAL A 630 -75.69 8.42 -9.56
CA VAL A 630 -75.52 9.81 -9.09
C VAL A 630 -74.15 10.02 -8.54
N LEU A 631 -73.60 9.06 -7.78
CA LEU A 631 -72.23 9.08 -7.26
C LEU A 631 -71.21 8.84 -8.35
N ALA A 632 -71.52 8.01 -9.36
CA ALA A 632 -70.71 7.77 -10.52
C ALA A 632 -70.51 9.00 -11.42
N SER A 633 -71.48 9.88 -11.50
CA SER A 633 -71.39 11.14 -12.27
C SER A 633 -70.52 12.18 -11.55
N GLN A 634 -70.57 12.27 -10.22
CA GLN A 634 -69.73 13.16 -9.42
C GLN A 634 -68.24 12.68 -9.42
N GLN A 635 -68.01 11.40 -9.42
CA GLN A 635 -66.68 10.85 -9.53
C GLN A 635 -65.98 11.12 -10.89
N ARG A 636 -66.74 11.15 -12.02
CA ARG A 636 -66.23 11.47 -13.35
C ARG A 636 -65.76 12.91 -13.49
N VAL A 637 -66.37 13.87 -12.83
CA VAL A 637 -65.97 15.29 -12.85
C VAL A 637 -64.70 15.54 -12.10
N GLN A 638 -64.43 14.82 -11.00
CA GLN A 638 -63.16 14.88 -10.27
C GLN A 638 -62.01 14.15 -10.97
N GLN A 639 -62.30 13.09 -11.71
CA GLN A 639 -61.26 12.31 -12.45
C GLN A 639 -60.61 13.09 -13.60
N GLN A 640 -61.37 13.97 -14.30
CA GLN A 640 -60.78 14.77 -15.39
C GLN A 640 -59.69 15.74 -14.92
N SER A 641 -59.70 16.18 -13.68
CA SER A 641 -58.65 17.06 -13.11
C SER A 641 -57.39 16.29 -12.70
N LEU A 642 -57.52 15.02 -12.34
CA LEU A 642 -56.37 14.17 -11.95
C LEU A 642 -55.62 13.57 -13.15
N PHE A 643 -56.36 13.32 -14.26
CA PHE A 643 -55.72 12.80 -15.50
C PHE A 643 -54.91 13.86 -16.26
N GLN A 644 -55.20 15.15 -16.09
CA GLN A 644 -54.46 16.23 -16.73
C GLN A 644 -53.13 16.57 -16.02
N THR A 645 -52.94 16.11 -14.76
CA THR A 645 -51.69 16.39 -13.98
C THR A 645 -50.69 15.24 -14.02
N GLY A 646 -50.85 14.28 -14.90
CA GLY A 646 -49.82 13.28 -15.25
C GLY A 646 -49.92 11.98 -14.48
N ALA A 647 -50.36 10.94 -15.15
CA ALA A 647 -50.39 9.56 -14.68
C ALA A 647 -49.03 9.02 -14.20
N ASN A 648 -47.94 9.72 -14.52
CA ASN A 648 -46.60 9.38 -14.09
C ASN A 648 -46.24 9.84 -12.66
N ASN A 649 -46.89 10.92 -12.14
CA ASN A 649 -46.60 11.44 -10.81
C ASN A 649 -47.42 10.77 -9.69
N VAL A 650 -48.54 10.15 -10.01
CA VAL A 650 -49.41 9.48 -9.01
C VAL A 650 -48.82 8.14 -8.58
N PHE A 651 -48.12 7.45 -9.48
CA PHE A 651 -47.40 6.20 -9.15
C PHE A 651 -46.16 6.44 -8.30
N GLU A 652 -45.47 7.58 -8.47
CA GLU A 652 -44.28 7.93 -7.66
C GLU A 652 -44.65 8.44 -6.25
N GLN A 653 -45.82 9.06 -6.08
CA GLN A 653 -46.25 9.61 -4.77
C GLN A 653 -47.05 8.64 -3.90
N ALA A 654 -47.63 7.57 -4.47
CA ALA A 654 -48.34 6.51 -3.72
C ALA A 654 -47.37 5.48 -3.09
N ILE A 655 -46.09 5.57 -3.40
CA ILE A 655 -45.06 4.71 -2.83
C ILE A 655 -44.65 5.27 -1.47
N GLU A 656 -45.11 4.61 -0.44
CA GLU A 656 -44.66 4.58 0.97
C GLU A 656 -43.78 5.74 1.44
N ARG A 657 -44.35 6.68 2.22
CA ARG A 657 -43.50 7.50 3.09
C ARG A 657 -42.91 6.59 4.18
N PRO A 658 -41.60 6.44 4.28
CA PRO A 658 -40.99 5.67 5.37
C PRO A 658 -41.35 6.35 6.69
N VAL A 659 -41.82 5.58 7.65
CA VAL A 659 -42.01 6.03 9.04
C VAL A 659 -40.67 6.56 9.53
N SER A 660 -40.64 7.74 10.13
CA SER A 660 -39.41 8.34 10.61
C SER A 660 -38.69 7.39 11.55
N PRO A 661 -37.31 7.35 11.54
CA PRO A 661 -36.52 6.43 12.38
C PRO A 661 -36.85 6.52 13.88
N GLY A 662 -37.39 7.64 14.34
CA GLY A 662 -37.87 7.84 15.71
C GLY A 662 -39.12 7.05 16.07
N LEU A 663 -40.09 6.97 15.15
CA LEU A 663 -41.35 6.22 15.35
C LEU A 663 -41.13 4.70 15.25
N GLN A 664 -40.24 4.24 14.38
CA GLN A 664 -39.85 2.82 14.31
C GLN A 664 -39.25 2.31 15.62
N ARG A 665 -38.40 3.10 16.29
CA ARG A 665 -37.82 2.73 17.58
C ARG A 665 -38.78 2.70 18.74
N PHE A 666 -39.81 3.58 18.70
CA PHE A 666 -40.75 3.74 19.82
C PHE A 666 -41.89 2.71 19.79
N PHE A 667 -42.38 2.34 18.60
CA PHE A 667 -43.59 1.51 18.45
C PHE A 667 -43.31 0.14 17.83
N GLY A 668 -42.10 -0.17 17.40
CA GLY A 668 -41.76 -1.45 16.75
C GLY A 668 -42.53 -1.75 15.47
N VAL A 669 -43.10 -0.72 14.84
CA VAL A 669 -44.01 -0.84 13.69
C VAL A 669 -43.18 -0.87 12.43
N SER A 670 -43.21 -1.97 11.67
CA SER A 670 -42.48 -2.12 10.41
C SER A 670 -43.07 -1.29 9.28
N ARG A 671 -44.37 -1.05 9.30
CA ARG A 671 -45.08 -0.24 8.29
C ARG A 671 -46.28 0.48 8.87
N LEU A 672 -46.46 1.74 8.51
CA LEU A 672 -47.66 2.53 8.78
C LEU A 672 -48.31 2.89 7.46
N LYS A 673 -49.54 2.43 7.24
CA LYS A 673 -50.38 2.82 6.09
C LYS A 673 -51.48 3.75 6.58
N VAL A 674 -51.48 4.96 6.08
CA VAL A 674 -52.61 5.91 6.28
C VAL A 674 -53.37 5.94 4.97
N ASP A 675 -54.63 5.54 5.00
CA ASP A 675 -55.56 5.63 3.88
C ASP A 675 -56.41 6.89 4.07
N PRO A 676 -56.06 8.03 3.43
CA PRO A 676 -56.85 9.26 3.55
C PRO A 676 -58.06 9.15 2.62
N GLN A 677 -59.23 9.00 3.14
CA GLN A 677 -60.42 9.29 2.38
C GLN A 677 -60.49 10.81 2.13
N ALA A 678 -59.96 11.27 0.99
CA ALA A 678 -60.10 12.65 0.57
C ALA A 678 -61.58 12.95 0.23
N GLY A 679 -62.15 13.78 1.03
CA GLY A 679 -63.34 14.53 0.93
C GLY A 679 -64.27 14.42 -0.30
N GLY A 680 -65.36 13.71 -0.16
CA GLY A 680 -66.60 14.12 -0.79
C GLY A 680 -67.37 14.93 0.20
N ALA A 681 -68.05 15.98 -0.25
CA ALA A 681 -68.87 16.87 0.57
C ALA A 681 -70.12 16.13 1.11
N GLU A 682 -69.93 15.42 2.20
CA GLU A 682 -70.94 15.11 3.21
C GLU A 682 -70.24 14.32 4.34
N ALA A 683 -70.28 14.91 5.47
CA ALA A 683 -70.03 14.50 6.83
C ALA A 683 -69.71 13.00 7.09
N ASN A 684 -68.49 12.53 6.87
CA ASN A 684 -67.67 11.61 7.69
C ASN A 684 -66.44 11.15 6.94
N PRO A 685 -65.29 11.79 7.07
CA PRO A 685 -64.05 11.28 6.55
C PRO A 685 -63.56 10.12 7.45
N SER A 686 -63.69 8.88 6.99
CA SER A 686 -63.11 7.72 7.67
C SER A 686 -61.69 7.46 7.14
N ALA A 687 -60.73 7.90 7.87
CA ALA A 687 -59.33 7.52 7.59
C ALA A 687 -58.99 6.22 8.36
N ARG A 688 -58.47 5.21 7.67
CA ARG A 688 -58.04 3.96 8.28
C ARG A 688 -56.51 3.94 8.38
N ILE A 689 -56.02 3.61 9.55
CA ILE A 689 -54.59 3.36 9.79
C ILE A 689 -54.39 1.87 9.92
N SER A 690 -53.56 1.30 9.06
CA SER A 690 -53.12 -0.09 9.18
C SER A 690 -51.67 -0.11 9.56
N THR A 691 -51.35 -0.84 10.63
CA THR A 691 -49.98 -1.08 11.09
C THR A 691 -49.66 -2.57 10.93
N GLU A 692 -48.56 -2.87 10.30
CA GLU A 692 -48.03 -4.24 10.17
C GLU A 692 -46.77 -4.37 11.03
N GLN A 693 -46.78 -5.30 11.97
CA GLN A 693 -45.64 -5.61 12.84
C GLN A 693 -45.25 -7.06 12.67
N GLN A 694 -44.04 -7.29 12.23
CA GLN A 694 -43.46 -8.62 12.22
C GLN A 694 -42.88 -8.93 13.61
N ILE A 695 -43.46 -9.89 14.31
CA ILE A 695 -43.08 -10.28 15.67
C ILE A 695 -41.92 -11.26 15.61
N THR A 696 -41.96 -12.22 14.68
CA THR A 696 -40.91 -13.15 14.34
C THR A 696 -40.89 -13.37 12.84
N ASN A 697 -39.89 -14.09 12.32
CA ASN A 697 -39.84 -14.47 10.90
C ASN A 697 -41.06 -15.24 10.43
N GLU A 698 -41.80 -15.84 11.36
CA GLU A 698 -42.94 -16.71 11.12
C GLU A 698 -44.27 -16.05 11.52
N VAL A 699 -44.25 -15.00 12.36
CA VAL A 699 -45.45 -14.38 12.93
C VAL A 699 -45.52 -12.91 12.55
N THR A 700 -46.64 -12.53 11.90
CA THR A 700 -46.94 -11.14 11.54
C THR A 700 -48.26 -10.73 12.15
N LEU A 701 -48.29 -9.60 12.83
CA LEU A 701 -49.49 -8.96 13.35
C LEU A 701 -49.88 -7.75 12.47
N ILE A 702 -51.12 -7.74 12.01
CA ILE A 702 -51.67 -6.63 11.26
C ILE A 702 -52.83 -6.04 12.07
N TYR A 703 -52.71 -4.78 12.41
CA TYR A 703 -53.75 -4.03 13.14
C TYR A 703 -54.28 -2.90 12.26
N THR A 704 -55.61 -2.89 12.07
CA THR A 704 -56.30 -1.85 11.30
C THR A 704 -57.26 -1.10 12.20
N TYR A 705 -57.14 0.22 12.24
CA TYR A 705 -57.95 1.13 13.04
C TYR A 705 -58.61 2.18 12.16
N ASP A 706 -59.92 2.37 12.32
CA ASP A 706 -60.69 3.41 11.66
C ASP A 706 -60.76 4.66 12.54
N LEU A 707 -60.22 5.79 12.08
CA LEU A 707 -60.17 7.04 12.85
C LEU A 707 -61.56 7.68 13.02
N SER A 708 -62.55 7.29 12.23
CA SER A 708 -63.88 7.87 12.28
C SER A 708 -64.81 7.18 13.30
N SER A 709 -64.52 5.97 13.73
CA SER A 709 -65.26 5.24 14.75
C SER A 709 -64.37 4.34 15.57
N ALA A 710 -64.29 4.61 16.88
CA ALA A 710 -63.47 3.84 17.83
C ALA A 710 -63.89 2.34 17.95
N GLN A 711 -64.97 1.94 17.32
CA GLN A 711 -65.50 0.56 17.35
C GLN A 711 -65.09 -0.27 16.12
N GLN A 712 -64.42 0.30 15.10
CA GLN A 712 -64.02 -0.44 13.90
C GLN A 712 -62.55 -0.78 13.93
N GLN A 713 -62.18 -1.79 14.75
CA GLN A 713 -60.82 -2.30 14.88
C GLN A 713 -60.77 -3.72 14.33
N THR A 714 -59.76 -4.03 13.54
CA THR A 714 -59.53 -5.38 13.04
C THR A 714 -58.09 -5.83 13.39
N PHE A 715 -57.99 -6.98 14.03
CA PHE A 715 -56.72 -7.63 14.33
C PHE A 715 -56.59 -8.86 13.47
N ARG A 716 -55.43 -9.01 12.81
CA ARG A 716 -55.10 -10.18 12.03
C ARG A 716 -53.71 -10.66 12.40
N LEU A 717 -53.64 -11.93 12.82
CA LEU A 717 -52.37 -12.61 13.14
C LEU A 717 -52.13 -13.69 12.08
N GLU A 718 -51.01 -13.61 11.42
CA GLU A 718 -50.57 -14.60 10.45
C GLU A 718 -49.38 -15.38 11.06
N TYR A 719 -49.46 -16.71 11.08
CA TYR A 719 -48.40 -17.61 11.48
C TYR A 719 -48.06 -18.57 10.33
N ALA A 720 -46.85 -18.46 9.82
CA ALA A 720 -46.32 -19.27 8.72
C ALA A 720 -45.13 -20.09 9.23
N PRO A 721 -45.34 -21.29 9.83
CA PRO A 721 -44.25 -22.12 10.36
C PRO A 721 -43.35 -22.69 9.27
N ASP A 722 -43.87 -22.87 8.08
CA ASP A 722 -43.13 -23.27 6.90
C ASP A 722 -43.73 -22.67 5.62
N ARG A 723 -43.11 -22.98 4.46
CA ARG A 723 -43.55 -22.45 3.15
C ARG A 723 -44.89 -22.96 2.68
N ARG A 724 -45.43 -24.05 3.25
CA ARG A 724 -46.65 -24.72 2.81
C ARG A 724 -47.84 -24.34 3.63
N TRP A 725 -47.65 -24.01 4.90
CA TRP A 725 -48.70 -23.74 5.83
C TRP A 725 -48.74 -22.29 6.30
N THR A 726 -49.92 -21.65 6.25
CA THR A 726 -50.12 -20.33 6.88
C THR A 726 -51.43 -20.41 7.66
N LEU A 727 -51.37 -20.19 8.96
CA LEU A 727 -52.50 -20.03 9.82
C LEU A 727 -52.81 -18.53 9.94
N VAL A 728 -54.06 -18.16 9.67
CA VAL A 728 -54.52 -16.77 9.76
C VAL A 728 -55.63 -16.70 10.81
N LEU A 729 -55.44 -15.91 11.85
CA LEU A 729 -56.43 -15.57 12.84
C LEU A 729 -56.89 -14.13 12.62
N THR A 730 -58.16 -13.90 12.40
CA THR A 730 -58.73 -12.57 12.21
C THR A 730 -59.79 -12.30 13.24
N ARG A 731 -59.70 -11.19 13.98
CA ARG A 731 -60.77 -10.66 14.81
C ARG A 731 -61.31 -9.44 14.12
N ASP A 732 -62.59 -9.48 13.75
CA ASP A 732 -63.23 -8.39 13.05
C ASP A 732 -63.72 -7.29 14.02
N GLN A 733 -64.26 -6.22 13.46
CA GLN A 733 -64.81 -5.06 14.17
C GLN A 733 -66.00 -5.41 15.11
N ASN A 734 -66.65 -6.53 14.89
CA ASN A 734 -67.79 -7.00 15.71
C ASN A 734 -67.36 -7.97 16.82
N GLY A 735 -66.03 -8.21 16.95
CA GLY A 735 -65.46 -9.11 17.91
C GLY A 735 -65.53 -10.58 17.50
N LEU A 736 -66.00 -10.90 16.30
CA LEU A 736 -66.00 -12.25 15.76
C LEU A 736 -64.58 -12.65 15.40
N VAL A 737 -64.26 -13.88 15.82
CA VAL A 737 -62.92 -14.45 15.52
C VAL A 737 -63.08 -15.54 14.46
N GLY A 738 -62.39 -15.36 13.35
CA GLY A 738 -62.28 -16.34 12.27
C GLY A 738 -60.86 -16.91 12.22
N SER A 739 -60.76 -18.18 11.83
CA SER A 739 -59.43 -18.81 11.56
C SER A 739 -59.44 -19.45 10.19
N ASP A 740 -58.39 -19.17 9.42
CA ASP A 740 -58.18 -19.78 8.12
C ASP A 740 -56.83 -20.50 8.12
N VAL A 741 -56.79 -21.69 7.48
CA VAL A 741 -55.59 -22.48 7.28
C VAL A 741 -55.34 -22.53 5.78
N LEU A 742 -54.26 -21.92 5.33
CA LEU A 742 -53.83 -21.95 3.95
C LEU A 742 -52.73 -23.00 3.76
N TYR A 743 -52.97 -23.97 2.89
CA TYR A 743 -51.99 -24.99 2.48
C TYR A 743 -51.63 -24.81 1.03
N LYS A 744 -50.33 -24.70 0.74
CA LYS A 744 -49.83 -24.60 -0.60
C LYS A 744 -49.18 -25.95 -1.00
N THR A 745 -49.63 -26.51 -2.11
CA THR A 745 -49.03 -27.70 -2.70
C THR A 745 -48.75 -27.47 -4.18
N ARG A 746 -47.65 -27.99 -4.68
CA ARG A 746 -47.43 -28.14 -6.12
C ARG A 746 -48.18 -29.38 -6.60
N LEU A 747 -49.04 -29.20 -7.55
CA LEU A 747 -49.54 -30.32 -8.34
C LEU A 747 -48.51 -30.59 -9.46
N PRO A 748 -48.19 -31.86 -9.73
CA PRO A 748 -47.19 -32.23 -10.69
C PRO A 748 -47.49 -31.77 -12.14
#